data_bc45607e80e877e7e7f13b4d3deeb097
#
_entry.id   bc45607e80e877e7e7f13b4d3deeb097
#
_cell.length_a   1.000
_cell.length_b   1.000
_cell.length_c   1.000
_cell.angle_alpha   90.00
_cell.angle_beta   90.00
_cell.angle_gamma   90.00
#
_symmetry.space_group_name_H-M   'P 1'
#
loop_
_entity.id
_entity.type
_entity.pdbx_description
1 polymer ?
#
loop_
_entity_poly.entity_id
_entity_poly.type
_entity_poly.pdbx_seq_one_letter_code
_entity_poly.pdbx_strand_id
1 'polypeptide(L)'
;TTSNLIGYVAAFPIPEVIRGINAFALGVQETNPDAVVEVAWTSTWFDPVVEGDSAQALLDKGADVIAMHQDSTAAGDKAEAAGARWVSYNSDMSAFAPNAFLTAPVWNWGPRYVDIIESAAAGTYTPGYYWGSMADGIVDLAPIADDVDADVVAAVEARKAEIIDGTFHPFSGPINDQAGNVMVAAGETMDDGSMLGMGLFVEGVVGATGNEPDDFWPEPVVGGTLRIGLEAETDGLNPAVNRFAVSAYQMGTAVYDYLVVASDDPCGCDYIPSLAESWTHSDDYATWDFKIREGITFHDGTPLTAEAVLYALKMQLNDPTVGIAVRALFAADDPETEAFEPAELLDDMTIRYHAKRPHVDFPGNFTGQLGMVPSLAYMMAATDDPSLNQAPVGTGPFMFDSRVQDSMTRFVRNPDYWGDTAYLDAVEFYIYTDGELAAGAMAAGDIDVMGTSNTNAILTLRALDGIELYETDDYEESFAMANSSRPPFDDIRARKALTYAFPRDDYVEFIGAGVLRAADQASTPESPFYNPDVVQEHDTPDLATPLVAEYCAEVPEMCTDGRINAEYQYSGPSVIQDQIFDLLTEGWSDHFNFTKDLLPQDDHITHAILGMWDFLTWRQFGSINPDGHILWTECQSVGALSLNWPRYCDEERDALMFEARASDDREANVELWKEWAVSINESYTYLFQTHTMWTNAYDTKVKNVCGYVLPDGSTPLCHVNSANPSWAQMWIEE
;
A
#
# COMPACT_ATOMS: atom_id res chain seq x y z
N THR A 1 -37.84 8.79 7.43
CA THR A 1 -37.71 7.71 6.45
C THR A 1 -39.04 6.94 6.33
N THR A 2 -39.38 6.50 5.13
CA THR A 2 -40.53 5.66 4.83
C THR A 2 -40.09 4.24 4.43
N SER A 3 -38.83 4.10 4.01
CA SER A 3 -38.20 2.81 3.68
C SER A 3 -37.64 2.07 4.90
N ASN A 4 -37.50 2.75 6.03
CA ASN A 4 -36.75 2.35 7.20
C ASN A 4 -35.24 2.15 6.94
N LEU A 5 -34.71 2.60 5.80
CA LEU A 5 -33.30 2.60 5.46
C LEU A 5 -32.84 4.04 5.25
N ILE A 6 -31.80 4.43 5.98
CA ILE A 6 -31.09 5.70 5.84
C ILE A 6 -29.66 5.38 5.43
N GLY A 7 -29.20 5.98 4.33
CA GLY A 7 -27.81 5.88 3.92
C GLY A 7 -26.95 6.94 4.62
N TYR A 8 -25.75 6.58 5.03
CA TYR A 8 -24.78 7.51 5.62
C TYR A 8 -23.45 7.40 4.87
N VAL A 9 -23.08 8.46 4.14
CA VAL A 9 -21.79 8.54 3.42
C VAL A 9 -20.76 9.15 4.34
N ALA A 10 -19.67 8.45 4.62
CA ALA A 10 -18.69 8.84 5.63
C ALA A 10 -17.24 8.68 5.15
N ALA A 11 -16.32 9.52 5.64
CA ALA A 11 -14.93 9.56 5.23
C ALA A 11 -14.12 8.36 5.76
N PHE A 12 -13.82 8.36 7.04
CA PHE A 12 -12.94 7.37 7.68
C PHE A 12 -13.55 6.86 8.99
N PRO A 13 -13.30 5.60 9.38
CA PRO A 13 -13.80 5.02 10.64
C PRO A 13 -13.00 5.49 11.87
N ILE A 14 -12.90 6.79 12.06
CA ILE A 14 -12.24 7.41 13.21
C ILE A 14 -13.26 7.84 14.28
N PRO A 15 -12.86 8.02 15.55
CA PRO A 15 -13.76 8.30 16.66
C PRO A 15 -14.69 9.51 16.47
N GLU A 16 -14.24 10.55 15.78
CA GLU A 16 -15.05 11.72 15.45
C GLU A 16 -16.24 11.35 14.56
N VAL A 17 -15.96 10.63 13.47
CA VAL A 17 -16.97 10.23 12.46
C VAL A 17 -17.92 9.19 13.05
N ILE A 18 -17.37 8.16 13.72
CA ILE A 18 -18.17 7.11 14.38
C ILE A 18 -19.11 7.72 15.42
N ARG A 19 -18.64 8.65 16.24
CA ARG A 19 -19.47 9.37 17.21
C ARG A 19 -20.60 10.14 16.54
N GLY A 20 -20.33 10.83 15.42
CA GLY A 20 -21.35 11.54 14.65
C GLY A 20 -22.41 10.60 14.10
N ILE A 21 -22.03 9.48 13.51
CA ILE A 21 -22.93 8.43 12.99
C ILE A 21 -23.78 7.85 14.15
N ASN A 22 -23.15 7.51 15.25
CA ASN A 22 -23.85 6.93 16.41
C ASN A 22 -24.86 7.89 17.02
N ALA A 23 -24.51 9.16 17.19
CA ALA A 23 -25.47 10.18 17.69
C ALA A 23 -26.65 10.34 16.74
N PHE A 24 -26.41 10.35 15.43
CA PHE A 24 -27.44 10.41 14.40
C PHE A 24 -28.35 9.18 14.47
N ALA A 25 -27.80 7.97 14.52
CA ALA A 25 -28.54 6.72 14.59
C ALA A 25 -29.42 6.63 15.85
N LEU A 26 -28.89 7.01 17.02
CA LEU A 26 -29.65 7.05 18.26
C LEU A 26 -30.84 8.02 18.17
N GLY A 27 -30.66 9.18 17.53
CA GLY A 27 -31.76 10.12 17.27
C GLY A 27 -32.81 9.57 16.30
N VAL A 28 -32.41 8.84 15.29
CA VAL A 28 -33.31 8.14 14.36
C VAL A 28 -34.12 7.09 15.09
N GLN A 29 -33.48 6.23 15.87
CA GLN A 29 -34.13 5.13 16.59
C GLN A 29 -35.08 5.57 17.68
N GLU A 30 -34.83 6.72 18.30
CA GLU A 30 -35.76 7.28 19.29
C GLU A 30 -37.14 7.57 18.65
N THR A 31 -37.17 7.95 17.39
CA THR A 31 -38.40 8.29 16.66
C THR A 31 -38.92 7.17 15.77
N ASN A 32 -38.04 6.33 15.25
CA ASN A 32 -38.33 5.18 14.41
C ASN A 32 -37.44 3.98 14.76
N PRO A 33 -37.79 3.16 15.76
CA PRO A 33 -36.99 2.03 16.20
C PRO A 33 -36.71 0.95 15.14
N ASP A 34 -37.52 0.93 14.08
CA ASP A 34 -37.37 -0.02 12.97
C ASP A 34 -36.45 0.49 11.85
N ALA A 35 -35.93 1.73 11.97
CA ALA A 35 -35.04 2.32 11.00
C ALA A 35 -33.59 1.88 11.23
N VAL A 36 -32.89 1.66 10.13
CA VAL A 36 -31.48 1.27 10.07
C VAL A 36 -30.69 2.38 9.38
N VAL A 37 -29.49 2.66 9.89
CA VAL A 37 -28.53 3.56 9.27
C VAL A 37 -27.40 2.73 8.67
N GLU A 38 -27.34 2.66 7.34
CA GLU A 38 -26.30 1.93 6.61
C GLU A 38 -25.18 2.86 6.20
N VAL A 39 -23.94 2.54 6.57
CA VAL A 39 -22.75 3.37 6.35
C VAL A 39 -21.98 2.90 5.13
N ALA A 40 -21.62 3.84 4.26
CA ALA A 40 -20.68 3.64 3.16
C ALA A 40 -19.43 4.50 3.41
N TRP A 41 -18.27 3.86 3.52
CA TRP A 41 -16.99 4.52 3.71
C TRP A 41 -16.37 4.91 2.36
N THR A 42 -15.93 6.16 2.23
CA THR A 42 -15.30 6.68 1.01
C THR A 42 -13.78 6.63 1.07
N SER A 43 -13.20 6.48 2.26
CA SER A 43 -11.76 6.56 2.53
C SER A 43 -11.11 7.88 2.05
N THR A 44 -11.91 8.94 1.94
CA THR A 44 -11.46 10.29 1.57
C THR A 44 -12.32 11.35 2.27
N TRP A 45 -11.75 12.52 2.57
CA TRP A 45 -12.52 13.67 3.07
C TRP A 45 -13.25 14.42 1.97
N PHE A 46 -12.66 14.49 0.77
CA PHE A 46 -13.20 15.22 -0.36
C PHE A 46 -12.92 14.50 -1.68
N ASP A 47 -13.91 13.80 -2.21
CA ASP A 47 -13.94 13.30 -3.57
C ASP A 47 -15.39 13.24 -4.06
N PRO A 48 -15.84 14.24 -4.85
CA PRO A 48 -17.22 14.30 -5.32
C PRO A 48 -17.69 13.09 -6.12
N VAL A 49 -16.77 12.35 -6.75
CA VAL A 49 -17.12 11.14 -7.53
C VAL A 49 -17.41 10.00 -6.58
N VAL A 50 -16.46 9.68 -5.71
CA VAL A 50 -16.60 8.57 -4.73
C VAL A 50 -17.76 8.83 -3.77
N GLU A 51 -17.90 10.06 -3.28
CA GLU A 51 -19.04 10.44 -2.42
C GLU A 51 -20.39 10.28 -3.12
N GLY A 52 -20.47 10.73 -4.38
CA GLY A 52 -21.67 10.59 -5.20
C GLY A 52 -22.00 9.14 -5.49
N ASP A 53 -21.01 8.31 -5.85
CA ASP A 53 -21.24 6.90 -6.15
C ASP A 53 -21.62 6.11 -4.89
N SER A 54 -21.02 6.42 -3.73
CA SER A 54 -21.42 5.86 -2.44
C SER A 54 -22.87 6.20 -2.08
N ALA A 55 -23.28 7.46 -2.27
CA ALA A 55 -24.66 7.88 -2.07
C ALA A 55 -25.61 7.17 -3.04
N GLN A 56 -25.23 7.02 -4.32
CA GLN A 56 -26.01 6.30 -5.30
C GLN A 56 -26.21 4.84 -4.92
N ALA A 57 -25.16 4.15 -4.48
CA ALA A 57 -25.23 2.76 -4.03
C ALA A 57 -26.23 2.58 -2.86
N LEU A 58 -26.24 3.50 -1.89
CA LEU A 58 -27.19 3.48 -0.78
C LEU A 58 -28.64 3.75 -1.25
N LEU A 59 -28.84 4.67 -2.20
CA LEU A 59 -30.13 4.94 -2.82
C LEU A 59 -30.64 3.73 -3.61
N ASP A 60 -29.78 3.04 -4.32
CA ASP A 60 -30.13 1.82 -5.09
C ASP A 60 -30.53 0.66 -4.16
N LYS A 61 -30.01 0.60 -2.94
CA LYS A 61 -30.47 -0.31 -1.87
C LYS A 61 -31.83 0.08 -1.28
N GLY A 62 -32.34 1.26 -1.62
CA GLY A 62 -33.66 1.74 -1.20
C GLY A 62 -33.63 2.75 -0.05
N ALA A 63 -32.49 3.37 0.25
CA ALA A 63 -32.45 4.49 1.18
C ALA A 63 -33.29 5.66 0.62
N ASP A 64 -34.13 6.26 1.48
CA ASP A 64 -34.94 7.43 1.12
C ASP A 64 -34.48 8.72 1.84
N VAL A 65 -33.44 8.60 2.67
CA VAL A 65 -32.72 9.70 3.28
C VAL A 65 -31.22 9.39 3.16
N ILE A 66 -30.42 10.38 2.76
CA ILE A 66 -28.96 10.33 2.80
C ILE A 66 -28.46 11.31 3.86
N ALA A 67 -27.65 10.85 4.77
CA ALA A 67 -26.83 11.68 5.67
C ALA A 67 -25.36 11.57 5.27
N MET A 68 -24.53 12.49 5.68
CA MET A 68 -23.12 12.44 5.33
C MET A 68 -22.19 13.00 6.41
N HIS A 69 -20.93 12.58 6.33
CA HIS A 69 -19.79 13.14 7.04
C HIS A 69 -18.66 13.32 6.02
N GLN A 70 -18.89 14.26 5.07
CA GLN A 70 -18.10 14.49 3.87
C GLN A 70 -18.07 15.97 3.53
N ASP A 71 -17.09 16.41 2.76
CA ASP A 71 -16.84 17.82 2.47
C ASP A 71 -17.38 18.30 1.11
N SER A 72 -17.89 17.40 0.24
CA SER A 72 -18.53 17.80 -1.03
C SER A 72 -20.06 17.76 -0.96
N THR A 73 -20.72 18.29 -1.99
CA THR A 73 -22.18 18.29 -2.12
C THR A 73 -22.72 17.10 -2.91
N ALA A 74 -21.86 16.22 -3.40
CA ALA A 74 -22.22 15.17 -4.36
C ALA A 74 -23.29 14.19 -3.83
N ALA A 75 -23.24 13.85 -2.53
CA ALA A 75 -24.27 13.03 -1.89
C ALA A 75 -25.65 13.70 -1.92
N GLY A 76 -25.68 15.02 -1.72
CA GLY A 76 -26.92 15.83 -1.83
C GLY A 76 -27.46 15.88 -3.25
N ASP A 77 -26.58 16.04 -4.25
CA ASP A 77 -26.97 16.04 -5.67
C ASP A 77 -27.64 14.72 -6.08
N LYS A 78 -27.08 13.59 -5.61
CA LYS A 78 -27.66 12.25 -5.86
C LYS A 78 -29.00 12.05 -5.15
N ALA A 79 -29.11 12.49 -3.89
CA ALA A 79 -30.36 12.46 -3.14
C ALA A 79 -31.45 13.30 -3.85
N GLU A 80 -31.13 14.50 -4.31
CA GLU A 80 -32.06 15.36 -5.05
C GLU A 80 -32.50 14.73 -6.37
N ALA A 81 -31.57 14.17 -7.14
CA ALA A 81 -31.86 13.49 -8.39
C ALA A 81 -32.76 12.27 -8.21
N ALA A 82 -32.62 11.53 -7.09
CA ALA A 82 -33.44 10.38 -6.74
C ALA A 82 -34.76 10.75 -6.08
N GLY A 83 -35.01 12.01 -5.71
CA GLY A 83 -36.17 12.46 -4.94
C GLY A 83 -36.15 11.99 -3.47
N ALA A 84 -34.97 11.66 -2.95
CA ALA A 84 -34.70 11.36 -1.55
C ALA A 84 -34.40 12.63 -0.75
N ARG A 85 -34.30 12.50 0.57
CA ARG A 85 -33.97 13.64 1.45
C ARG A 85 -32.49 13.61 1.84
N TRP A 86 -31.96 14.75 2.25
CA TRP A 86 -30.54 14.91 2.58
C TRP A 86 -30.31 15.69 3.86
N VAL A 87 -29.45 15.15 4.73
CA VAL A 87 -28.85 15.84 5.89
C VAL A 87 -27.39 16.09 5.57
N SER A 88 -26.99 17.34 5.39
CA SER A 88 -25.64 17.71 5.05
C SER A 88 -24.73 17.82 6.29
N TYR A 89 -23.47 18.25 6.12
CA TYR A 89 -22.46 18.24 7.15
C TYR A 89 -21.72 19.58 7.26
N ASN A 90 -21.46 20.00 8.49
CA ASN A 90 -20.63 21.14 8.92
C ASN A 90 -21.05 22.54 8.44
N SER A 91 -21.89 22.67 7.43
CA SER A 91 -22.33 23.95 6.89
C SER A 91 -23.73 23.88 6.30
N ASP A 92 -24.37 25.04 6.12
CA ASP A 92 -25.63 25.15 5.40
C ASP A 92 -25.39 24.97 3.88
N MET A 93 -25.66 23.77 3.40
CA MET A 93 -25.54 23.40 1.99
C MET A 93 -26.90 23.42 1.25
N SER A 94 -27.93 24.03 1.82
CA SER A 94 -29.29 24.08 1.24
C SER A 94 -29.36 24.60 -0.19
N ALA A 95 -28.41 25.45 -0.58
CA ALA A 95 -28.36 26.05 -1.92
C ALA A 95 -27.98 25.05 -3.03
N PHE A 96 -27.34 23.91 -2.68
CA PHE A 96 -26.86 22.93 -3.67
C PHE A 96 -27.91 21.85 -4.02
N ALA A 97 -28.68 21.40 -3.04
CA ALA A 97 -29.75 20.41 -3.23
C ALA A 97 -31.03 20.86 -2.50
N PRO A 98 -31.67 21.96 -2.95
CA PRO A 98 -32.71 22.64 -2.19
C PRO A 98 -34.00 21.81 -1.96
N ASN A 99 -34.30 20.82 -2.82
CA ASN A 99 -35.46 19.98 -2.66
C ASN A 99 -35.19 18.73 -1.82
N ALA A 100 -33.93 18.30 -1.71
CA ALA A 100 -33.50 17.18 -0.86
C ALA A 100 -33.15 17.62 0.56
N PHE A 101 -32.54 18.80 0.72
CA PHE A 101 -32.02 19.30 1.99
C PHE A 101 -33.07 19.32 3.10
N LEU A 102 -32.66 18.82 4.28
CA LEU A 102 -33.48 18.88 5.50
C LEU A 102 -32.90 19.88 6.52
N THR A 103 -31.66 19.70 6.89
CA THR A 103 -30.85 20.52 7.80
C THR A 103 -29.41 20.01 7.79
N ALA A 104 -28.54 20.57 8.63
CA ALA A 104 -27.17 20.12 8.88
C ALA A 104 -26.73 20.45 10.31
N PRO A 105 -25.85 19.66 10.96
CA PRO A 105 -25.03 20.17 12.02
C PRO A 105 -24.09 21.24 11.49
N VAL A 106 -23.91 22.34 12.22
CA VAL A 106 -23.04 23.43 11.80
C VAL A 106 -22.15 23.89 12.93
N TRP A 107 -20.97 24.41 12.56
CA TRP A 107 -19.95 24.91 13.48
C TRP A 107 -19.95 26.45 13.47
N ASN A 108 -20.01 27.06 14.65
CA ASN A 108 -19.90 28.51 14.83
C ASN A 108 -18.59 28.86 15.55
N TRP A 109 -17.49 28.86 14.84
CA TRP A 109 -16.16 29.15 15.35
C TRP A 109 -15.90 30.61 15.72
N GLY A 110 -16.73 31.54 15.24
CA GLY A 110 -16.54 33.00 15.40
C GLY A 110 -16.31 33.39 16.87
N PRO A 111 -17.19 33.04 17.83
CA PRO A 111 -17.01 33.39 19.24
C PRO A 111 -15.71 32.86 19.83
N ARG A 112 -15.30 31.65 19.46
CA ARG A 112 -14.05 31.05 19.94
C ARG A 112 -12.82 31.76 19.39
N TYR A 113 -12.82 32.15 18.12
CA TYR A 113 -11.71 32.93 17.54
C TYR A 113 -11.59 34.29 18.20
N VAL A 114 -12.72 34.95 18.50
CA VAL A 114 -12.71 36.23 19.23
C VAL A 114 -12.11 36.05 20.62
N ASP A 115 -12.55 35.04 21.38
CA ASP A 115 -12.02 34.74 22.72
C ASP A 115 -10.50 34.49 22.70
N ILE A 116 -10.01 33.69 21.73
CA ILE A 116 -8.56 33.44 21.53
C ILE A 116 -7.81 34.74 21.26
N ILE A 117 -8.32 35.57 20.35
CA ILE A 117 -7.67 36.84 19.98
C ILE A 117 -7.66 37.83 21.16
N GLU A 118 -8.77 37.98 21.87
CA GLU A 118 -8.88 38.88 23.03
C GLU A 118 -7.98 38.43 24.18
N SER A 119 -7.96 37.13 24.49
CA SER A 119 -7.10 36.56 25.56
C SER A 119 -5.62 36.68 25.20
N ALA A 120 -5.25 36.42 23.92
CA ALA A 120 -3.88 36.60 23.45
C ALA A 120 -3.45 38.08 23.52
N ALA A 121 -4.31 39.01 23.12
CA ALA A 121 -4.06 40.45 23.22
C ALA A 121 -3.91 40.91 24.69
N ALA A 122 -4.64 40.28 25.60
CA ALA A 122 -4.56 40.56 27.04
C ALA A 122 -3.35 39.84 27.71
N GLY A 123 -2.64 38.95 27.04
CA GLY A 123 -1.57 38.16 27.60
C GLY A 123 -2.04 37.07 28.57
N THR A 124 -3.30 36.67 28.49
CA THR A 124 -3.95 35.66 29.35
C THR A 124 -4.25 34.35 28.63
N TYR A 125 -3.96 34.26 27.33
CA TYR A 125 -4.18 33.03 26.56
C TYR A 125 -3.34 31.88 27.10
N THR A 126 -4.00 30.75 27.33
CA THR A 126 -3.35 29.48 27.68
C THR A 126 -3.71 28.46 26.61
N PRO A 127 -2.72 27.85 25.94
CA PRO A 127 -2.97 26.75 25.01
C PRO A 127 -3.65 25.56 25.71
N GLY A 128 -4.58 24.91 25.01
CA GLY A 128 -5.28 23.74 25.56
C GLY A 128 -6.34 23.24 24.60
N TYR A 129 -6.85 22.06 24.88
CA TYR A 129 -7.98 21.50 24.18
C TYR A 129 -9.26 22.26 24.52
N TYR A 130 -10.11 22.46 23.52
CA TYR A 130 -11.42 23.08 23.70
C TYR A 130 -12.51 22.11 23.26
N TRP A 131 -13.44 21.80 24.18
CA TRP A 131 -14.58 20.94 23.96
C TRP A 131 -15.85 21.77 24.13
N GLY A 132 -16.36 22.34 23.01
CA GLY A 132 -17.52 23.20 23.01
C GLY A 132 -18.80 22.45 22.62
N SER A 133 -19.93 22.94 23.12
CA SER A 133 -21.23 22.33 22.94
C SER A 133 -22.25 23.26 22.28
N MET A 134 -23.49 22.83 22.13
CA MET A 134 -24.60 23.70 21.75
C MET A 134 -24.88 24.78 22.80
N ALA A 135 -24.66 24.49 24.09
CA ALA A 135 -24.79 25.47 25.17
C ALA A 135 -23.76 26.60 25.08
N ASP A 136 -22.56 26.29 24.55
CA ASP A 136 -21.50 27.27 24.30
C ASP A 136 -21.71 28.04 22.99
N GLY A 137 -22.70 27.65 22.17
CA GLY A 137 -23.00 28.27 20.90
C GLY A 137 -22.00 27.93 19.77
N ILE A 138 -21.14 26.90 19.97
CA ILE A 138 -20.18 26.43 18.97
C ILE A 138 -20.83 25.48 17.97
N VAL A 139 -21.72 24.60 18.44
CA VAL A 139 -22.50 23.66 17.64
C VAL A 139 -23.93 24.14 17.53
N ASP A 140 -24.48 24.07 16.34
CA ASP A 140 -25.89 24.41 16.08
C ASP A 140 -26.44 23.59 14.88
N LEU A 141 -27.66 23.84 14.49
CA LEU A 141 -28.27 23.32 13.25
C LEU A 141 -28.42 24.44 12.22
N ALA A 142 -28.20 24.10 10.97
CA ALA A 142 -28.62 24.93 9.84
C ALA A 142 -30.17 25.08 9.85
N PRO A 143 -30.72 26.12 9.20
CA PRO A 143 -32.17 26.26 9.09
C PRO A 143 -32.81 24.97 8.57
N ILE A 144 -33.88 24.54 9.25
CA ILE A 144 -34.65 23.39 8.81
C ILE A 144 -35.45 23.79 7.55
N ALA A 145 -35.52 22.90 6.56
CA ALA A 145 -36.22 23.16 5.31
C ALA A 145 -37.72 23.54 5.52
N ASP A 146 -38.20 24.50 4.77
CA ASP A 146 -39.53 25.06 4.90
C ASP A 146 -40.70 24.05 4.69
N ASP A 147 -40.41 22.94 4.02
CA ASP A 147 -41.39 21.87 3.71
C ASP A 147 -41.46 20.77 4.78
N VAL A 148 -40.68 20.90 5.84
CA VAL A 148 -40.74 19.98 7.01
C VAL A 148 -41.99 20.34 7.84
N ASP A 149 -42.76 19.31 8.27
CA ASP A 149 -43.93 19.51 9.07
C ASP A 149 -43.65 20.30 10.36
N ALA A 150 -44.49 21.25 10.70
CA ALA A 150 -44.34 22.12 11.84
C ALA A 150 -44.22 21.38 13.17
N ASP A 151 -44.88 20.22 13.31
CA ASP A 151 -44.78 19.38 14.50
C ASP A 151 -43.39 18.73 14.63
N VAL A 152 -42.75 18.39 13.50
CA VAL A 152 -41.36 17.87 13.46
C VAL A 152 -40.38 18.96 13.84
N VAL A 153 -40.52 20.17 13.26
CA VAL A 153 -39.72 21.32 13.61
C VAL A 153 -39.80 21.63 15.11
N ALA A 154 -41.02 21.61 15.66
CA ALA A 154 -41.25 21.84 17.10
C ALA A 154 -40.56 20.78 17.98
N ALA A 155 -40.56 19.50 17.53
CA ALA A 155 -39.89 18.42 18.24
C ALA A 155 -38.36 18.57 18.22
N VAL A 156 -37.77 18.98 17.09
CA VAL A 156 -36.34 19.25 16.94
C VAL A 156 -35.93 20.40 17.85
N GLU A 157 -36.68 21.53 17.86
CA GLU A 157 -36.39 22.67 18.71
C GLU A 157 -36.52 22.34 20.21
N ALA A 158 -37.49 21.51 20.59
CA ALA A 158 -37.62 21.03 21.97
C ALA A 158 -36.41 20.19 22.39
N ARG A 159 -35.97 19.24 21.55
CA ARG A 159 -34.79 18.41 21.83
C ARG A 159 -33.50 19.24 21.88
N LYS A 160 -33.34 20.22 21.00
CA LYS A 160 -32.23 21.17 21.02
C LYS A 160 -32.20 21.93 22.36
N ALA A 161 -33.35 22.39 22.85
CA ALA A 161 -33.44 23.07 24.15
C ALA A 161 -33.02 22.16 25.31
N GLU A 162 -33.44 20.87 25.30
CA GLU A 162 -33.06 19.89 26.31
C GLU A 162 -31.54 19.57 26.30
N ILE A 163 -30.90 19.55 25.14
CA ILE A 163 -29.44 19.41 24.99
C ILE A 163 -28.74 20.66 25.58
N ILE A 164 -29.20 21.85 25.26
CA ILE A 164 -28.64 23.13 25.75
C ILE A 164 -28.78 23.23 27.28
N ASP A 165 -29.92 22.83 27.83
CA ASP A 165 -30.20 22.87 29.27
C ASP A 165 -29.51 21.72 30.01
N GLY A 166 -28.90 20.74 29.35
CA GLY A 166 -28.26 19.58 29.92
C GLY A 166 -29.24 18.55 30.54
N THR A 167 -30.51 18.63 30.17
CA THR A 167 -31.54 17.66 30.62
C THR A 167 -31.61 16.43 29.70
N PHE A 168 -31.01 16.48 28.52
CA PHE A 168 -30.82 15.38 27.60
C PHE A 168 -29.36 15.32 27.13
N HIS A 169 -28.82 14.12 27.08
CA HIS A 169 -27.53 13.87 26.47
C HIS A 169 -27.63 12.73 25.44
N PRO A 170 -27.16 12.87 24.18
CA PRO A 170 -27.30 11.87 23.13
C PRO A 170 -26.84 10.48 23.52
N PHE A 171 -25.76 10.40 24.30
CA PHE A 171 -25.19 9.13 24.78
C PHE A 171 -25.58 8.82 26.22
N SER A 172 -26.86 8.95 26.57
CA SER A 172 -27.41 8.48 27.84
C SER A 172 -27.97 7.07 27.68
N GLY A 173 -27.52 6.14 28.54
CA GLY A 173 -27.89 4.72 28.45
C GLY A 173 -29.34 4.39 28.84
N PRO A 174 -29.81 3.21 28.49
CA PRO A 174 -29.02 2.10 27.96
C PRO A 174 -28.68 2.24 26.47
N ILE A 175 -27.45 2.01 26.09
CA ILE A 175 -26.97 1.97 24.69
C ILE A 175 -26.17 0.69 24.54
N ASN A 176 -26.46 -0.07 23.51
CA ASN A 176 -25.72 -1.27 23.13
C ASN A 176 -24.93 -1.01 21.85
N ASP A 177 -23.85 -1.79 21.65
CA ASP A 177 -23.18 -1.90 20.36
C ASP A 177 -23.96 -2.82 19.40
N GLN A 178 -23.47 -2.97 18.19
CA GLN A 178 -24.08 -3.82 17.16
C GLN A 178 -24.18 -5.30 17.57
N ALA A 179 -23.29 -5.78 18.44
CA ALA A 179 -23.29 -7.15 18.97
C ALA A 179 -24.24 -7.34 20.16
N GLY A 180 -24.87 -6.25 20.64
CA GLY A 180 -25.76 -6.25 21.81
C GLY A 180 -25.01 -6.11 23.15
N ASN A 181 -23.72 -5.82 23.16
CA ASN A 181 -22.97 -5.53 24.38
C ASN A 181 -23.29 -4.13 24.87
N VAL A 182 -23.34 -3.95 26.20
CA VAL A 182 -23.66 -2.67 26.81
C VAL A 182 -22.50 -1.69 26.65
N MET A 183 -22.67 -0.64 25.84
CA MET A 183 -21.74 0.50 25.76
C MET A 183 -21.99 1.52 26.87
N VAL A 184 -23.26 1.82 27.17
CA VAL A 184 -23.65 2.72 28.25
C VAL A 184 -24.78 2.08 29.06
N ALA A 185 -24.58 1.88 30.37
CA ALA A 185 -25.58 1.24 31.23
C ALA A 185 -26.78 2.16 31.48
N ALA A 186 -27.92 1.57 31.80
CA ALA A 186 -29.14 2.33 32.07
C ALA A 186 -28.93 3.32 33.23
N GLY A 187 -29.21 4.59 32.96
CA GLY A 187 -29.08 5.68 33.95
C GLY A 187 -27.67 6.27 34.03
N GLU A 188 -26.74 5.81 33.19
CA GLU A 188 -25.42 6.39 33.04
C GLU A 188 -25.36 7.25 31.76
N THR A 189 -24.37 8.13 31.68
CA THR A 189 -24.08 8.93 30.51
C THR A 189 -22.61 8.75 30.15
N MET A 190 -22.28 8.61 28.89
CA MET A 190 -20.92 8.44 28.41
C MET A 190 -20.09 9.71 28.66
N ASP A 191 -18.92 9.55 29.24
CA ASP A 191 -18.00 10.66 29.49
C ASP A 191 -17.27 11.12 28.20
N ASP A 192 -16.66 12.32 28.26
CA ASP A 192 -15.98 12.92 27.11
C ASP A 192 -14.82 12.06 26.60
N GLY A 193 -14.07 11.40 27.48
CA GLY A 193 -12.96 10.52 27.11
C GLY A 193 -13.44 9.31 26.31
N SER A 194 -14.51 8.68 26.77
CA SER A 194 -15.15 7.55 26.07
C SER A 194 -15.74 7.99 24.71
N MET A 195 -16.31 9.20 24.62
CA MET A 195 -16.76 9.75 23.35
C MET A 195 -15.62 10.06 22.38
N LEU A 196 -14.48 10.54 22.88
CA LEU A 196 -13.28 10.82 22.07
C LEU A 196 -12.57 9.55 21.59
N GLY A 197 -12.72 8.44 22.31
CA GLY A 197 -12.18 7.12 21.94
C GLY A 197 -13.19 6.17 21.31
N MET A 198 -14.34 6.67 20.82
CA MET A 198 -15.42 5.83 20.32
C MET A 198 -15.02 5.09 19.04
N GLY A 199 -14.92 3.77 19.10
CA GLY A 199 -14.46 2.92 18.00
C GLY A 199 -15.52 1.94 17.45
N LEU A 200 -16.70 1.83 18.09
CA LEU A 200 -17.74 0.87 17.70
C LEU A 200 -19.05 1.58 17.35
N PHE A 201 -19.83 0.99 16.47
CA PHE A 201 -21.19 1.46 16.19
C PHE A 201 -22.19 1.01 17.25
N VAL A 202 -23.23 1.82 17.45
CA VAL A 202 -24.39 1.45 18.24
C VAL A 202 -25.31 0.49 17.49
N GLU A 203 -26.16 -0.26 18.22
CA GLU A 203 -27.25 -1.07 17.66
C GLU A 203 -28.09 -0.23 16.66
N GLY A 204 -28.44 -0.83 15.50
CA GLY A 204 -29.22 -0.17 14.44
C GLY A 204 -28.37 0.59 13.40
N VAL A 205 -27.06 0.62 13.53
CA VAL A 205 -26.16 0.99 12.45
C VAL A 205 -25.71 -0.28 11.73
N VAL A 206 -25.63 -0.25 10.41
CA VAL A 206 -25.11 -1.33 9.56
C VAL A 206 -23.84 -0.82 8.89
N GLY A 207 -22.78 -1.59 9.00
CA GLY A 207 -21.42 -1.27 8.55
C GLY A 207 -20.40 -1.73 9.57
N ALA A 208 -19.14 -1.65 9.22
CA ALA A 208 -18.02 -2.02 10.09
C ALA A 208 -17.12 -0.81 10.33
N THR A 209 -16.51 -0.73 11.51
CA THR A 209 -15.52 0.27 11.86
C THR A 209 -14.10 -0.30 11.85
N GLY A 210 -13.96 -1.64 11.75
CA GLY A 210 -12.70 -2.35 11.92
C GLY A 210 -12.26 -2.52 13.38
N ASN A 211 -13.07 -2.03 14.35
CA ASN A 211 -12.79 -2.16 15.78
C ASN A 211 -13.79 -3.09 16.49
N GLU A 212 -14.60 -3.81 15.73
CA GLU A 212 -15.57 -4.76 16.26
C GLU A 212 -14.83 -5.90 16.97
N PRO A 213 -15.40 -6.44 18.09
CA PRO A 213 -14.84 -7.63 18.73
C PRO A 213 -14.75 -8.81 17.75
N ASP A 214 -13.80 -9.69 17.95
CA ASP A 214 -13.56 -10.87 17.08
C ASP A 214 -14.80 -11.75 16.89
N ASP A 215 -15.76 -11.74 17.84
CA ASP A 215 -17.02 -12.49 17.79
C ASP A 215 -18.17 -11.76 17.03
N PHE A 216 -17.94 -10.53 16.57
CA PHE A 216 -18.90 -9.80 15.72
C PHE A 216 -18.93 -10.36 14.28
N TRP A 217 -17.78 -10.82 13.79
CA TRP A 217 -17.67 -11.42 12.46
C TRP A 217 -18.31 -12.83 12.46
N PRO A 218 -18.88 -13.27 11.35
CA PRO A 218 -19.36 -14.64 11.25
C PRO A 218 -18.21 -15.60 11.64
N GLU A 219 -18.54 -16.62 12.45
CA GLU A 219 -17.58 -17.64 12.86
C GLU A 219 -16.81 -18.16 11.64
N PRO A 220 -15.47 -18.19 11.70
CA PRO A 220 -14.67 -18.66 10.57
C PRO A 220 -15.09 -20.07 10.12
N VAL A 221 -15.31 -20.24 8.85
CA VAL A 221 -15.61 -21.55 8.28
C VAL A 221 -14.33 -22.33 8.09
N VAL A 222 -14.19 -23.44 8.82
CA VAL A 222 -13.00 -24.30 8.70
C VAL A 222 -13.21 -25.29 7.57
N GLY A 223 -12.27 -25.30 6.62
CA GLY A 223 -12.29 -26.16 5.44
C GLY A 223 -12.20 -25.38 4.15
N GLY A 224 -12.30 -26.08 3.04
CA GLY A 224 -12.24 -25.50 1.71
C GLY A 224 -10.84 -25.28 1.16
N THR A 225 -10.80 -24.93 -0.12
CA THR A 225 -9.56 -24.63 -0.85
C THR A 225 -9.67 -23.27 -1.50
N LEU A 226 -8.75 -22.38 -1.20
CA LEU A 226 -8.65 -21.06 -1.84
C LEU A 226 -7.86 -21.19 -3.14
N ARG A 227 -8.40 -20.66 -4.25
CA ARG A 227 -7.79 -20.73 -5.57
C ARG A 227 -7.30 -19.35 -5.97
N ILE A 228 -6.00 -19.22 -6.19
CA ILE A 228 -5.29 -17.96 -6.41
C ILE A 228 -4.71 -17.94 -7.82
N GLY A 229 -4.98 -16.90 -8.61
CA GLY A 229 -4.37 -16.66 -9.90
C GLY A 229 -3.08 -15.86 -9.76
N LEU A 230 -1.99 -16.33 -10.37
CA LEU A 230 -0.68 -15.67 -10.41
C LEU A 230 -0.33 -15.24 -11.82
N GLU A 231 0.30 -14.07 -11.97
CA GLU A 231 0.68 -13.51 -13.29
C GLU A 231 1.88 -14.22 -13.93
N ALA A 232 2.71 -14.92 -13.15
CA ALA A 232 3.93 -15.54 -13.64
C ALA A 232 4.27 -16.83 -12.89
N GLU A 233 5.04 -17.68 -13.55
CA GLU A 233 5.71 -18.81 -12.91
C GLU A 233 6.99 -18.33 -12.18
N THR A 234 7.52 -19.14 -11.26
CA THR A 234 8.76 -18.89 -10.53
C THR A 234 9.81 -19.94 -10.83
N ASP A 235 11.09 -19.57 -10.78
CA ASP A 235 12.23 -20.47 -10.98
C ASP A 235 12.40 -21.48 -9.85
N GLY A 236 11.79 -21.24 -8.69
CA GLY A 236 11.76 -22.12 -7.53
C GLY A 236 11.21 -21.43 -6.31
N LEU A 237 11.11 -22.18 -5.21
CA LEU A 237 10.51 -21.74 -3.95
C LEU A 237 11.46 -21.80 -2.76
N ASN A 238 12.77 -21.94 -3.00
CA ASN A 238 13.79 -21.86 -1.95
C ASN A 238 14.33 -20.42 -1.88
N PRO A 239 13.97 -19.61 -0.86
CA PRO A 239 14.41 -18.22 -0.77
C PRO A 239 15.92 -18.05 -0.58
N ALA A 240 16.64 -19.14 -0.23
CA ALA A 240 18.08 -19.09 -0.08
C ALA A 240 18.85 -19.07 -1.43
N VAL A 241 18.22 -19.47 -2.55
CA VAL A 241 18.88 -19.61 -3.86
C VAL A 241 18.02 -19.21 -5.06
N ASN A 242 16.70 -19.13 -4.94
CA ASN A 242 15.83 -18.68 -6.02
C ASN A 242 15.54 -17.18 -5.90
N ARG A 243 15.30 -16.52 -7.05
CA ARG A 243 14.91 -15.13 -7.07
C ARG A 243 13.41 -15.00 -6.82
N PHE A 244 13.02 -14.31 -5.76
CA PHE A 244 11.63 -14.05 -5.48
C PHE A 244 11.17 -12.79 -6.22
N ALA A 245 10.18 -12.96 -7.07
CA ALA A 245 9.35 -11.91 -7.63
C ALA A 245 7.93 -12.06 -7.07
N VAL A 246 6.98 -11.26 -7.52
CA VAL A 246 5.61 -11.20 -6.97
C VAL A 246 4.99 -12.58 -6.74
N SER A 247 4.98 -13.44 -7.76
CA SER A 247 4.39 -14.79 -7.65
C SER A 247 5.09 -15.69 -6.63
N ALA A 248 6.44 -15.59 -6.53
CA ALA A 248 7.20 -16.37 -5.55
C ALA A 248 6.93 -15.86 -4.11
N TYR A 249 6.76 -14.55 -3.92
CA TYR A 249 6.36 -13.99 -2.62
C TYR A 249 4.97 -14.47 -2.22
N GLN A 250 3.98 -14.40 -3.12
CA GLN A 250 2.62 -14.86 -2.85
C GLN A 250 2.56 -16.34 -2.47
N MET A 251 3.28 -17.22 -3.17
CA MET A 251 3.41 -18.62 -2.77
C MET A 251 4.25 -18.80 -1.50
N GLY A 252 5.29 -17.99 -1.34
CA GLY A 252 6.21 -18.01 -0.20
C GLY A 252 5.51 -17.75 1.13
N THR A 253 4.58 -16.80 1.20
CA THR A 253 3.81 -16.49 2.41
C THR A 253 2.87 -17.61 2.86
N ALA A 254 2.59 -18.60 2.02
CA ALA A 254 1.88 -19.80 2.43
C ALA A 254 2.79 -20.77 3.23
N VAL A 255 4.08 -20.82 2.89
CA VAL A 255 5.01 -21.85 3.37
C VAL A 255 6.08 -21.32 4.33
N TYR A 256 6.34 -20.01 4.32
CA TYR A 256 7.33 -19.36 5.16
C TYR A 256 6.70 -18.25 5.98
N ASP A 257 7.16 -18.10 7.21
CA ASP A 257 7.03 -16.86 7.96
C ASP A 257 8.30 -16.02 7.77
N TYR A 258 8.20 -14.74 8.05
CA TYR A 258 9.33 -13.82 8.05
C TYR A 258 10.00 -13.73 9.42
N LEU A 259 11.26 -13.32 9.49
CA LEU A 259 11.90 -12.93 10.76
C LEU A 259 11.20 -11.73 11.37
N VAL A 260 10.83 -10.77 10.54
CA VAL A 260 10.21 -9.50 10.89
C VAL A 260 9.11 -9.22 9.88
N VAL A 261 8.01 -8.60 10.28
CA VAL A 261 6.97 -8.10 9.39
C VAL A 261 6.81 -6.59 9.51
N ALA A 262 6.34 -5.95 8.44
CA ALA A 262 6.07 -4.52 8.45
C ALA A 262 4.76 -4.22 9.20
N SER A 263 4.71 -3.09 9.91
CA SER A 263 3.46 -2.53 10.44
C SER A 263 2.76 -1.68 9.36
N ASP A 264 1.57 -1.19 9.67
CA ASP A 264 0.81 -0.26 8.84
C ASP A 264 1.27 1.21 8.98
N ASP A 265 2.48 1.42 9.51
CA ASP A 265 3.08 2.75 9.64
C ASP A 265 3.32 3.39 8.26
N PRO A 266 2.82 4.61 7.99
CA PRO A 266 2.94 5.27 6.69
C PRO A 266 4.36 5.51 6.20
N CYS A 267 5.35 5.56 7.11
CA CYS A 267 6.75 5.70 6.70
C CYS A 267 7.43 4.35 6.39
N GLY A 268 6.78 3.22 6.68
CA GLY A 268 7.42 1.90 6.58
C GLY A 268 8.65 1.76 7.47
N CYS A 269 8.65 2.42 8.63
CA CYS A 269 9.78 2.54 9.54
C CYS A 269 9.55 1.77 10.86
N ASP A 270 8.36 1.20 11.02
CA ASP A 270 8.00 0.41 12.20
C ASP A 270 7.83 -1.06 11.84
N TYR A 271 8.35 -1.93 12.70
CA TYR A 271 8.50 -3.35 12.41
C TYR A 271 8.00 -4.19 13.58
N ILE A 272 7.29 -5.28 13.25
CA ILE A 272 6.67 -6.19 14.21
C ILE A 272 7.49 -7.49 14.29
N PRO A 273 7.79 -7.98 15.53
CA PRO A 273 8.42 -9.28 15.73
C PRO A 273 7.59 -10.45 15.19
N SER A 274 8.23 -11.39 14.46
CA SER A 274 7.60 -12.62 13.99
C SER A 274 8.46 -13.84 14.38
N LEU A 275 9.22 -14.47 13.48
CA LEU A 275 10.17 -15.54 13.86
C LEU A 275 11.30 -15.00 14.74
N ALA A 276 11.70 -13.73 14.60
CA ALA A 276 12.48 -13.04 15.60
C ALA A 276 11.54 -12.54 16.71
N GLU A 277 11.78 -12.96 17.95
CA GLU A 277 11.01 -12.56 19.14
C GLU A 277 11.27 -11.08 19.50
N SER A 278 12.51 -10.64 19.28
CA SER A 278 12.96 -9.28 19.58
C SER A 278 14.33 -9.01 18.94
N TRP A 279 14.70 -7.73 18.93
CA TRP A 279 16.06 -7.31 18.52
C TRP A 279 16.57 -6.15 19.38
N THR A 280 17.88 -6.03 19.42
CA THR A 280 18.61 -4.91 20.03
C THR A 280 19.73 -4.47 19.10
N HIS A 281 20.22 -3.25 19.29
CA HIS A 281 21.27 -2.69 18.45
C HIS A 281 22.38 -2.01 19.27
N SER A 282 23.54 -1.80 18.66
CA SER A 282 24.59 -0.93 19.19
C SER A 282 24.19 0.55 19.08
N ASP A 283 24.81 1.42 19.89
CA ASP A 283 24.52 2.87 19.90
C ASP A 283 24.70 3.54 18.52
N ASP A 284 25.51 2.95 17.66
CA ASP A 284 25.80 3.43 16.31
C ASP A 284 25.03 2.71 15.20
N TYR A 285 24.08 1.86 15.55
CA TYR A 285 23.25 1.07 14.61
C TYR A 285 24.05 0.20 13.61
N ALA A 286 25.32 -0.09 13.92
CA ALA A 286 26.18 -0.93 13.09
C ALA A 286 26.09 -2.43 13.42
N THR A 287 25.58 -2.78 14.60
CA THR A 287 25.46 -4.17 15.08
C THR A 287 24.06 -4.40 15.61
N TRP A 288 23.47 -5.53 15.20
CA TRP A 288 22.11 -5.90 15.56
C TRP A 288 22.02 -7.34 16.07
N ASP A 289 21.49 -7.54 17.27
CA ASP A 289 21.27 -8.85 17.88
C ASP A 289 19.79 -9.23 17.76
N PHE A 290 19.49 -10.30 17.03
CA PHE A 290 18.14 -10.83 16.87
C PHE A 290 17.98 -12.09 17.69
N LYS A 291 16.96 -12.09 18.55
CA LYS A 291 16.57 -13.28 19.31
C LYS A 291 15.50 -14.04 18.54
N ILE A 292 15.77 -15.28 18.18
CA ILE A 292 14.85 -16.17 17.48
C ILE A 292 13.86 -16.76 18.49
N ARG A 293 12.60 -16.85 18.11
CA ARG A 293 11.50 -17.38 18.93
C ARG A 293 11.69 -18.87 19.18
N GLU A 294 11.58 -19.25 20.44
CA GLU A 294 11.71 -20.67 20.86
C GLU A 294 10.44 -21.47 20.55
N GLY A 295 10.58 -22.78 20.33
CA GLY A 295 9.46 -23.72 20.21
C GLY A 295 8.85 -23.83 18.82
N ILE A 296 9.32 -23.08 17.84
CA ILE A 296 8.87 -23.18 16.44
C ILE A 296 9.56 -24.38 15.76
N THR A 297 8.79 -25.14 14.99
CA THR A 297 9.28 -26.25 14.18
C THR A 297 9.00 -26.02 12.69
N PHE A 298 9.90 -26.46 11.86
CA PHE A 298 9.68 -26.54 10.41
C PHE A 298 8.72 -27.67 10.05
N HIS A 299 8.18 -27.65 8.83
CA HIS A 299 7.28 -28.67 8.29
C HIS A 299 7.86 -30.09 8.30
N ASP A 300 9.19 -30.23 8.34
CA ASP A 300 9.88 -31.52 8.47
C ASP A 300 10.06 -31.97 9.94
N GLY A 301 9.54 -31.22 10.89
CA GLY A 301 9.60 -31.47 12.33
C GLY A 301 10.93 -31.07 12.98
N THR A 302 11.88 -30.48 12.25
CA THR A 302 13.12 -29.97 12.84
C THR A 302 12.88 -28.59 13.50
N PRO A 303 13.61 -28.25 14.58
CA PRO A 303 13.40 -26.98 15.26
C PRO A 303 14.00 -25.80 14.48
N LEU A 304 13.32 -24.64 14.56
CA LEU A 304 13.91 -23.35 14.15
C LEU A 304 15.02 -22.96 15.14
N THR A 305 16.18 -22.59 14.64
CA THR A 305 17.34 -22.16 15.42
C THR A 305 18.07 -21.02 14.73
N ALA A 306 18.88 -20.26 15.46
CA ALA A 306 19.74 -19.23 14.90
C ALA A 306 20.75 -19.81 13.86
N GLU A 307 21.11 -21.10 13.98
CA GLU A 307 21.95 -21.78 12.99
C GLU A 307 21.26 -21.90 11.63
N ALA A 308 19.94 -22.22 11.60
CA ALA A 308 19.19 -22.28 10.34
C ALA A 308 19.13 -20.90 9.67
N VAL A 309 18.91 -19.83 10.45
CA VAL A 309 18.91 -18.44 9.97
C VAL A 309 20.27 -18.05 9.39
N LEU A 310 21.35 -18.33 10.10
CA LEU A 310 22.71 -18.06 9.64
C LEU A 310 23.05 -18.84 8.37
N TYR A 311 22.62 -20.10 8.29
CA TYR A 311 22.87 -20.94 7.11
C TYR A 311 22.12 -20.39 5.89
N ALA A 312 20.86 -19.98 6.03
CA ALA A 312 20.08 -19.35 4.96
C ALA A 312 20.78 -18.06 4.45
N LEU A 313 21.20 -17.19 5.36
CA LEU A 313 21.96 -16.00 5.02
C LEU A 313 23.23 -16.33 4.24
N LYS A 314 24.01 -17.31 4.69
CA LYS A 314 25.27 -17.73 4.01
C LYS A 314 24.99 -18.31 2.62
N MET A 315 23.91 -19.05 2.42
CA MET A 315 23.49 -19.52 1.10
C MET A 315 23.15 -18.35 0.18
N GLN A 316 22.33 -17.41 0.64
CA GLN A 316 21.97 -16.21 -0.14
C GLN A 316 23.22 -15.41 -0.53
N LEU A 317 24.13 -15.16 0.42
CA LEU A 317 25.38 -14.43 0.17
C LEU A 317 26.28 -15.10 -0.88
N ASN A 318 26.28 -16.43 -0.94
CA ASN A 318 27.08 -17.21 -1.89
C ASN A 318 26.41 -17.34 -3.26
N ASP A 319 25.11 -17.10 -3.36
CA ASP A 319 24.44 -17.14 -4.65
C ASP A 319 24.89 -15.96 -5.54
N PRO A 320 25.25 -16.19 -6.80
CA PRO A 320 25.77 -15.13 -7.67
C PRO A 320 24.75 -14.05 -8.01
N THR A 321 23.44 -14.33 -7.93
CA THR A 321 22.36 -13.40 -8.28
C THR A 321 21.68 -12.82 -7.03
N VAL A 322 21.16 -13.65 -6.15
CA VAL A 322 20.53 -13.21 -4.88
C VAL A 322 21.55 -12.47 -4.00
N GLY A 323 22.78 -12.98 -3.93
CA GLY A 323 23.82 -12.44 -3.07
C GLY A 323 24.31 -11.03 -3.44
N ILE A 324 24.02 -10.51 -4.64
CA ILE A 324 24.45 -9.15 -5.00
C ILE A 324 23.78 -8.12 -4.06
N ALA A 325 22.46 -8.19 -3.91
CA ALA A 325 21.71 -7.31 -3.03
C ALA A 325 22.05 -7.55 -1.55
N VAL A 326 22.11 -8.82 -1.14
CA VAL A 326 22.35 -9.19 0.26
C VAL A 326 23.74 -8.72 0.73
N ARG A 327 24.79 -8.87 -0.10
CA ARG A 327 26.15 -8.37 0.21
C ARG A 327 26.23 -6.84 0.36
N ALA A 328 25.29 -6.10 -0.20
CA ALA A 328 25.24 -4.65 -0.03
C ALA A 328 24.86 -4.22 1.40
N LEU A 329 24.17 -5.09 2.14
CA LEU A 329 23.64 -4.79 3.48
C LEU A 329 24.63 -5.06 4.62
N PHE A 330 25.53 -6.03 4.44
CA PHE A 330 26.38 -6.54 5.53
C PHE A 330 27.82 -6.06 5.42
N ALA A 331 28.47 -5.90 6.58
CA ALA A 331 29.89 -5.61 6.65
C ALA A 331 30.68 -6.76 5.99
N ALA A 332 31.59 -6.39 5.09
CA ALA A 332 32.61 -7.32 4.64
C ALA A 332 33.82 -7.12 5.55
N ASP A 333 34.30 -8.18 6.18
CA ASP A 333 35.70 -8.21 6.56
C ASP A 333 36.55 -8.07 5.28
N ASP A 334 37.72 -7.46 5.40
CA ASP A 334 38.65 -7.14 4.35
C ASP A 334 38.48 -8.04 3.09
N PRO A 335 38.12 -7.49 1.92
CA PRO A 335 37.93 -8.27 0.71
C PRO A 335 39.18 -9.06 0.25
N GLU A 336 40.32 -8.83 0.85
CA GLU A 336 41.56 -9.60 0.64
C GLU A 336 41.67 -10.82 1.56
N THR A 337 40.78 -10.99 2.55
CA THR A 337 40.73 -12.17 3.42
C THR A 337 39.46 -12.99 3.15
N GLU A 338 39.58 -14.31 3.00
CA GLU A 338 38.49 -15.27 2.71
C GLU A 338 37.44 -15.40 3.83
N ALA A 339 37.48 -14.55 4.88
CA ALA A 339 36.55 -14.61 6.02
C ALA A 339 35.57 -13.44 6.00
N PHE A 340 34.51 -13.57 5.19
CA PHE A 340 33.33 -12.73 5.29
C PHE A 340 32.41 -13.31 6.37
N GLU A 341 32.35 -12.69 7.53
CA GLU A 341 31.46 -13.05 8.62
C GLU A 341 30.40 -11.96 8.84
N PRO A 342 29.31 -11.97 8.02
CA PRO A 342 28.25 -10.95 8.08
C PRO A 342 27.40 -11.07 9.35
N ALA A 343 27.45 -12.24 9.99
CA ALA A 343 26.71 -12.55 11.20
C ALA A 343 27.39 -13.67 11.98
N GLU A 344 27.22 -13.66 13.30
CA GLU A 344 27.72 -14.68 14.23
C GLU A 344 26.63 -15.18 15.17
N LEU A 345 26.75 -16.42 15.61
CA LEU A 345 25.86 -17.00 16.63
C LEU A 345 26.39 -16.58 18.01
N LEU A 346 25.54 -15.92 18.81
CA LEU A 346 25.82 -15.66 20.22
C LEU A 346 25.44 -16.86 21.09
N ASP A 347 24.36 -17.54 20.73
CA ASP A 347 23.89 -18.80 21.29
C ASP A 347 22.97 -19.52 20.28
N ASP A 348 22.31 -20.62 20.71
CA ASP A 348 21.46 -21.45 19.84
C ASP A 348 20.24 -20.68 19.27
N MET A 349 19.82 -19.58 19.92
CA MET A 349 18.63 -18.79 19.55
C MET A 349 18.93 -17.31 19.30
N THR A 350 20.20 -16.88 19.33
CA THR A 350 20.57 -15.48 19.14
C THR A 350 21.62 -15.33 18.05
N ILE A 351 21.32 -14.53 17.05
CA ILE A 351 22.20 -14.20 15.94
C ILE A 351 22.55 -12.70 15.99
N ARG A 352 23.82 -12.38 15.84
CA ARG A 352 24.34 -11.01 15.68
C ARG A 352 24.66 -10.74 14.24
N TYR A 353 24.10 -9.65 13.71
CA TYR A 353 24.38 -9.14 12.38
C TYR A 353 25.31 -7.92 12.44
N HIS A 354 26.18 -7.79 11.44
CA HIS A 354 27.04 -6.65 11.26
C HIS A 354 26.61 -5.90 10.00
N ALA A 355 25.94 -4.75 10.18
CA ALA A 355 25.55 -3.89 9.07
C ALA A 355 26.81 -3.25 8.45
N LYS A 356 26.82 -3.11 7.12
CA LYS A 356 27.94 -2.49 6.39
C LYS A 356 28.15 -1.03 6.74
N ARG A 357 27.09 -0.35 7.14
CA ARG A 357 27.04 1.05 7.58
C ARG A 357 26.01 1.17 8.70
N PRO A 358 26.03 2.24 9.52
CA PRO A 358 24.94 2.54 10.43
C PRO A 358 23.59 2.48 9.69
N HIS A 359 22.63 1.75 10.26
CA HIS A 359 21.35 1.47 9.60
C HIS A 359 20.22 1.38 10.62
N VAL A 360 19.48 2.47 10.81
CA VAL A 360 18.40 2.58 11.81
C VAL A 360 17.25 1.62 11.51
N ASP A 361 16.89 1.47 10.24
CA ASP A 361 15.82 0.60 9.77
C ASP A 361 16.29 -0.80 9.35
N PHE A 362 17.40 -1.28 9.91
CA PHE A 362 17.98 -2.59 9.58
C PHE A 362 17.00 -3.77 9.68
N PRO A 363 16.08 -3.83 10.67
CA PRO A 363 15.06 -4.89 10.73
C PRO A 363 14.18 -4.98 9.48
N GLY A 364 13.95 -3.88 8.79
CA GLY A 364 13.17 -3.85 7.53
C GLY A 364 13.71 -4.75 6.43
N ASN A 365 15.00 -5.04 6.41
CA ASN A 365 15.59 -5.96 5.43
C ASN A 365 15.07 -7.40 5.57
N PHE A 366 14.47 -7.75 6.70
CA PHE A 366 13.97 -9.09 7.01
C PHE A 366 12.43 -9.21 6.84
N THR A 367 11.79 -8.21 6.28
CA THR A 367 10.36 -8.25 5.93
C THR A 367 10.09 -8.87 4.56
N GLY A 368 11.13 -9.24 3.83
CA GLY A 368 11.08 -9.85 2.50
C GLY A 368 11.87 -11.18 2.45
N GLN A 369 12.38 -11.52 1.26
CA GLN A 369 13.07 -12.78 0.99
C GLN A 369 14.17 -13.12 1.99
N LEU A 370 14.93 -12.12 2.45
CA LEU A 370 16.01 -12.30 3.43
C LEU A 370 15.49 -12.82 4.79
N GLY A 371 14.25 -12.47 5.15
CA GLY A 371 13.61 -12.89 6.39
C GLY A 371 12.92 -14.25 6.33
N MET A 372 12.72 -14.82 5.15
CA MET A 372 12.15 -16.16 4.98
C MET A 372 13.21 -17.24 5.28
N VAL A 373 12.96 -18.09 6.26
CA VAL A 373 13.94 -19.09 6.72
C VAL A 373 13.47 -20.49 6.34
N PRO A 374 14.16 -21.19 5.42
CA PRO A 374 13.93 -22.61 5.16
C PRO A 374 14.53 -23.51 6.24
N SER A 375 14.02 -24.76 6.34
CA SER A 375 14.63 -25.78 7.20
C SER A 375 16.12 -26.02 6.85
N LEU A 376 16.96 -26.09 7.88
CA LEU A 376 18.39 -26.38 7.71
C LEU A 376 18.61 -27.73 7.00
N ALA A 377 17.86 -28.76 7.37
CA ALA A 377 17.93 -30.07 6.75
C ALA A 377 17.54 -30.05 5.26
N TYR A 378 16.49 -29.28 4.94
CA TYR A 378 16.06 -29.06 3.57
C TYR A 378 17.12 -28.30 2.75
N MET A 379 17.68 -27.21 3.26
CA MET A 379 18.71 -26.44 2.57
C MET A 379 19.96 -27.27 2.26
N MET A 380 20.40 -28.09 3.22
CA MET A 380 21.51 -29.02 3.02
C MET A 380 21.19 -30.05 1.94
N ALA A 381 20.01 -30.68 1.98
CA ALA A 381 19.57 -31.62 0.96
C ALA A 381 19.44 -31.00 -0.42
N ALA A 382 18.89 -29.77 -0.52
CA ALA A 382 18.73 -29.03 -1.78
C ALA A 382 20.07 -28.59 -2.40
N THR A 383 21.12 -28.47 -1.59
CA THR A 383 22.48 -28.24 -2.10
C THR A 383 23.00 -29.46 -2.88
N ASP A 384 22.67 -30.69 -2.43
CA ASP A 384 23.05 -31.91 -3.10
C ASP A 384 22.10 -32.28 -4.26
N ASP A 385 20.81 -31.94 -4.13
CA ASP A 385 19.77 -32.15 -5.14
C ASP A 385 18.95 -30.86 -5.38
N PRO A 386 19.34 -30.00 -6.35
CA PRO A 386 18.64 -28.76 -6.65
C PRO A 386 17.18 -28.92 -7.07
N SER A 387 16.72 -30.12 -7.46
CA SER A 387 15.30 -30.34 -7.77
C SER A 387 14.39 -30.15 -6.55
N LEU A 388 14.93 -30.25 -5.34
CA LEU A 388 14.21 -29.99 -4.08
C LEU A 388 13.85 -28.51 -3.92
N ASN A 389 14.49 -27.59 -4.62
CA ASN A 389 14.11 -26.16 -4.60
C ASN A 389 12.68 -25.89 -5.08
N GLN A 390 12.04 -26.89 -5.68
CA GLN A 390 10.63 -26.83 -6.10
C GLN A 390 9.65 -27.30 -5.01
N ALA A 391 10.14 -27.88 -3.91
CA ALA A 391 9.33 -28.46 -2.84
C ALA A 391 9.74 -27.87 -1.49
N PRO A 392 9.32 -26.65 -1.18
CA PRO A 392 9.80 -25.86 -0.06
C PRO A 392 9.43 -26.45 1.31
N VAL A 393 10.29 -26.23 2.30
CA VAL A 393 10.09 -26.62 3.71
C VAL A 393 10.36 -25.40 4.60
N GLY A 394 9.30 -24.80 5.08
CA GLY A 394 9.32 -23.60 5.94
C GLY A 394 8.65 -23.83 7.29
N THR A 395 8.26 -22.74 7.95
CA THR A 395 7.55 -22.70 9.23
C THR A 395 6.08 -22.33 9.09
N GLY A 396 5.65 -21.94 7.89
CA GLY A 396 4.40 -21.25 7.61
C GLY A 396 3.12 -22.09 7.82
N PRO A 397 1.95 -21.45 7.63
CA PRO A 397 0.64 -22.04 7.91
C PRO A 397 0.23 -23.16 6.95
N PHE A 398 0.91 -23.28 5.81
CA PHE A 398 0.65 -24.35 4.83
C PHE A 398 1.95 -25.06 4.43
N MET A 399 1.85 -26.35 4.18
CA MET A 399 2.95 -27.23 3.77
C MET A 399 2.83 -27.56 2.29
N PHE A 400 3.97 -27.67 1.59
CA PHE A 400 3.99 -28.09 0.20
C PHE A 400 3.37 -29.48 0.01
N ASP A 401 2.45 -29.62 -0.95
CA ASP A 401 1.82 -30.89 -1.34
C ASP A 401 2.28 -31.31 -2.74
N SER A 402 2.04 -30.48 -3.74
CA SER A 402 2.33 -30.82 -5.13
C SER A 402 2.51 -29.60 -6.02
N ARG A 403 3.26 -29.79 -7.13
CA ARG A 403 3.44 -28.76 -8.15
C ARG A 403 3.46 -29.38 -9.55
N VAL A 404 2.74 -28.74 -10.45
CA VAL A 404 2.83 -28.95 -11.89
C VAL A 404 3.33 -27.63 -12.49
N GLN A 405 4.59 -27.62 -12.93
CA GLN A 405 5.24 -26.45 -13.50
C GLN A 405 4.36 -25.79 -14.57
N ASP A 406 4.36 -24.48 -14.64
CA ASP A 406 3.56 -23.66 -15.55
C ASP A 406 2.03 -23.88 -15.47
N SER A 407 1.54 -24.49 -14.40
CA SER A 407 0.13 -24.81 -14.23
C SER A 407 -0.38 -24.52 -12.82
N MET A 408 0.08 -25.26 -11.81
CA MET A 408 -0.51 -25.17 -10.48
C MET A 408 0.47 -25.63 -9.40
N THR A 409 0.47 -24.91 -8.28
CA THR A 409 1.15 -25.33 -7.04
C THR A 409 0.13 -25.41 -5.91
N ARG A 410 0.12 -26.51 -5.17
CA ARG A 410 -0.79 -26.75 -4.04
C ARG A 410 -0.03 -26.85 -2.74
N PHE A 411 -0.56 -26.19 -1.73
CA PHE A 411 -0.14 -26.31 -0.34
C PHE A 411 -1.33 -26.73 0.52
N VAL A 412 -1.09 -27.55 1.56
CA VAL A 412 -2.10 -28.04 2.49
C VAL A 412 -1.85 -27.52 3.89
N ARG A 413 -2.89 -27.38 4.69
CA ARG A 413 -2.83 -26.86 6.05
C ARG A 413 -1.71 -27.54 6.86
N ASN A 414 -0.92 -26.73 7.57
CA ASN A 414 0.01 -27.19 8.60
C ASN A 414 -0.74 -27.36 9.93
N PRO A 415 -0.95 -28.60 10.42
CA PRO A 415 -1.67 -28.81 11.67
C PRO A 415 -0.85 -28.41 12.92
N ASP A 416 0.47 -28.28 12.76
CA ASP A 416 1.42 -27.96 13.83
C ASP A 416 1.98 -26.54 13.69
N TYR A 417 1.21 -25.63 13.03
CA TYR A 417 1.61 -24.23 12.88
C TYR A 417 1.76 -23.56 14.25
N TRP A 418 2.80 -22.78 14.42
CA TRP A 418 3.13 -22.13 15.70
C TRP A 418 2.20 -20.95 16.05
N GLY A 419 1.56 -20.35 15.04
CA GLY A 419 0.46 -19.39 15.19
C GLY A 419 -0.89 -20.07 15.23
N ASP A 420 -1.96 -19.32 14.96
CA ASP A 420 -3.30 -19.87 14.88
C ASP A 420 -3.43 -20.82 13.69
N THR A 421 -4.10 -21.95 13.91
CA THR A 421 -4.30 -22.95 12.86
C THR A 421 -5.09 -22.34 11.70
N ALA A 422 -4.58 -22.52 10.48
CA ALA A 422 -5.25 -22.02 9.27
C ALA A 422 -6.69 -22.55 9.15
N TYR A 423 -7.61 -21.69 8.73
CA TYR A 423 -9.00 -22.11 8.53
C TYR A 423 -9.17 -22.96 7.26
N LEU A 424 -8.48 -22.63 6.18
CA LEU A 424 -8.53 -23.37 4.91
C LEU A 424 -7.84 -24.75 5.00
N ASP A 425 -8.34 -25.73 4.26
CA ASP A 425 -7.66 -27.04 4.11
C ASP A 425 -6.46 -26.96 3.17
N ALA A 426 -6.53 -26.09 2.17
CA ALA A 426 -5.49 -25.92 1.16
C ALA A 426 -5.55 -24.55 0.49
N VAL A 427 -4.41 -24.14 -0.09
CA VAL A 427 -4.33 -23.02 -1.05
C VAL A 427 -3.71 -23.55 -2.35
N GLU A 428 -4.28 -23.15 -3.48
CA GLU A 428 -3.86 -23.54 -4.82
C GLU A 428 -3.56 -22.32 -5.66
N PHE A 429 -2.35 -22.26 -6.20
CA PHE A 429 -1.87 -21.18 -7.03
C PHE A 429 -1.83 -21.60 -8.50
N TYR A 430 -2.60 -20.94 -9.33
CA TYR A 430 -2.74 -21.19 -10.76
C TYR A 430 -2.01 -20.14 -11.58
N ILE A 431 -1.30 -20.55 -12.63
CA ILE A 431 -0.50 -19.64 -13.45
C ILE A 431 -1.33 -19.10 -14.62
N TYR A 432 -1.52 -17.78 -14.63
CA TYR A 432 -2.16 -17.03 -15.70
C TYR A 432 -1.22 -15.92 -16.19
N THR A 433 -0.48 -16.18 -17.24
CA THR A 433 0.48 -15.19 -17.80
C THR A 433 -0.19 -14.04 -18.55
N ASP A 434 -1.50 -14.05 -18.65
CA ASP A 434 -2.33 -13.01 -19.24
C ASP A 434 -3.36 -12.55 -18.20
N GLY A 435 -3.25 -11.28 -17.77
CA GLY A 435 -4.10 -10.71 -16.71
C GLY A 435 -5.59 -10.66 -17.11
N GLU A 436 -5.92 -10.47 -18.40
CA GLU A 436 -7.30 -10.47 -18.87
C GLU A 436 -7.91 -11.89 -18.81
N LEU A 437 -7.11 -12.93 -19.11
CA LEU A 437 -7.55 -14.32 -18.92
C LEU A 437 -7.75 -14.65 -17.43
N ALA A 438 -6.89 -14.14 -16.54
CA ALA A 438 -7.07 -14.29 -15.09
C ALA A 438 -8.35 -13.62 -14.60
N ALA A 439 -8.61 -12.36 -15.02
CA ALA A 439 -9.85 -11.65 -14.70
C ALA A 439 -11.09 -12.40 -15.24
N GLY A 440 -10.99 -13.00 -16.44
CA GLY A 440 -12.02 -13.87 -17.00
C GLY A 440 -12.25 -15.14 -16.18
N ALA A 441 -11.19 -15.76 -15.66
CA ALA A 441 -11.27 -16.92 -14.77
C ALA A 441 -11.92 -16.57 -13.43
N MET A 442 -11.64 -15.38 -12.90
CA MET A 442 -12.29 -14.86 -11.70
C MET A 442 -13.78 -14.63 -11.93
N ALA A 443 -14.15 -13.98 -13.03
CA ALA A 443 -15.55 -13.77 -13.41
C ALA A 443 -16.32 -15.10 -13.61
N ALA A 444 -15.63 -16.17 -14.02
CA ALA A 444 -16.20 -17.50 -14.15
C ALA A 444 -16.28 -18.27 -12.82
N GLY A 445 -15.65 -17.80 -11.76
CA GLY A 445 -15.52 -18.48 -10.48
C GLY A 445 -14.52 -19.63 -10.49
N ASP A 446 -13.58 -19.66 -11.46
CA ASP A 446 -12.52 -20.67 -11.53
C ASP A 446 -11.38 -20.38 -10.53
N ILE A 447 -11.17 -19.12 -10.19
CA ILE A 447 -10.28 -18.64 -9.12
C ILE A 447 -11.04 -17.71 -8.17
N ASP A 448 -10.57 -17.59 -6.94
CA ASP A 448 -11.21 -16.84 -5.85
C ASP A 448 -10.45 -15.54 -5.52
N VAL A 449 -9.17 -15.49 -5.89
CA VAL A 449 -8.25 -14.36 -5.64
C VAL A 449 -7.33 -14.18 -6.84
N MET A 450 -7.02 -12.95 -7.19
CA MET A 450 -5.90 -12.63 -8.08
C MET A 450 -5.30 -11.27 -7.76
N GLY A 451 -3.98 -11.14 -7.96
CA GLY A 451 -3.30 -9.87 -7.96
C GLY A 451 -2.87 -9.50 -9.38
N THR A 452 -2.99 -8.23 -9.76
CA THR A 452 -2.59 -7.76 -11.08
C THR A 452 -2.20 -6.28 -11.08
N SER A 453 -1.30 -5.92 -11.98
CA SER A 453 -1.00 -4.54 -12.36
C SER A 453 -1.36 -4.25 -13.83
N ASN A 454 -2.05 -5.18 -14.49
CA ASN A 454 -2.49 -5.00 -15.87
C ASN A 454 -3.73 -4.09 -15.92
N THR A 455 -3.62 -2.94 -16.56
CA THR A 455 -4.66 -1.90 -16.64
C THR A 455 -6.00 -2.43 -17.16
N ASN A 456 -6.00 -3.26 -18.22
CA ASN A 456 -7.23 -3.81 -18.79
C ASN A 456 -7.88 -4.84 -17.85
N ALA A 457 -7.07 -5.66 -17.17
CA ALA A 457 -7.57 -6.59 -16.17
C ALA A 457 -8.18 -5.83 -14.99
N ILE A 458 -7.54 -4.76 -14.51
CA ILE A 458 -8.06 -3.90 -13.44
C ILE A 458 -9.42 -3.30 -13.83
N LEU A 459 -9.53 -2.73 -15.03
CA LEU A 459 -10.81 -2.19 -15.54
C LEU A 459 -11.91 -3.27 -15.63
N THR A 460 -11.52 -4.49 -16.02
CA THR A 460 -12.44 -5.63 -16.05
C THR A 460 -12.90 -5.99 -14.64
N LEU A 461 -11.98 -6.10 -13.67
CA LEU A 461 -12.29 -6.44 -12.29
C LEU A 461 -13.17 -5.39 -11.62
N ARG A 462 -12.92 -4.09 -11.84
CA ARG A 462 -13.75 -2.98 -11.34
C ARG A 462 -15.20 -3.04 -11.85
N ALA A 463 -15.45 -3.69 -12.97
CA ALA A 463 -16.79 -3.84 -13.57
C ALA A 463 -17.52 -5.12 -13.12
N LEU A 464 -16.90 -5.98 -12.32
CA LEU A 464 -17.51 -7.23 -11.86
C LEU A 464 -18.29 -7.03 -10.56
N ASP A 465 -19.50 -7.54 -10.51
CA ASP A 465 -20.24 -7.68 -9.25
C ASP A 465 -19.68 -8.82 -8.40
N GLY A 466 -19.70 -8.69 -7.08
CA GLY A 466 -19.29 -9.74 -6.16
C GLY A 466 -17.77 -9.90 -6.02
N ILE A 467 -17.01 -8.90 -6.42
CA ILE A 467 -15.55 -8.81 -6.25
C ILE A 467 -15.22 -7.61 -5.37
N GLU A 468 -14.38 -7.82 -4.40
CA GLU A 468 -13.80 -6.79 -3.53
C GLU A 468 -12.37 -6.50 -4.00
N LEU A 469 -12.03 -5.21 -4.14
CA LEU A 469 -10.74 -4.76 -4.66
C LEU A 469 -9.95 -4.03 -3.59
N TYR A 470 -8.69 -4.41 -3.45
CA TYR A 470 -7.68 -3.71 -2.66
C TYR A 470 -6.65 -3.15 -3.62
N GLU A 471 -6.63 -1.84 -3.77
CA GLU A 471 -5.81 -1.13 -4.75
C GLU A 471 -4.81 -0.21 -4.08
N THR A 472 -3.56 -0.22 -4.56
CA THR A 472 -2.53 0.73 -4.17
C THR A 472 -1.57 1.01 -5.31
N ASP A 473 -1.06 2.23 -5.37
CA ASP A 473 0.03 2.65 -6.26
C ASP A 473 1.29 3.11 -5.51
N ASP A 474 1.38 2.81 -4.20
CA ASP A 474 2.44 3.29 -3.31
C ASP A 474 3.76 2.51 -3.38
N TYR A 475 3.82 1.39 -4.11
CA TYR A 475 4.91 0.42 -3.95
C TYR A 475 5.73 0.16 -5.20
N GLU A 476 5.43 0.78 -6.32
CA GLU A 476 6.15 0.50 -7.55
C GLU A 476 5.96 1.61 -8.59
N GLU A 477 7.04 1.99 -9.25
CA GLU A 477 7.02 2.95 -10.36
C GLU A 477 7.38 2.30 -11.67
N SER A 478 6.68 2.69 -12.72
CA SER A 478 7.12 2.51 -14.11
C SER A 478 7.98 3.68 -14.52
N PHE A 479 9.15 3.37 -15.04
CA PHE A 479 10.09 4.37 -15.53
C PHE A 479 10.92 3.82 -16.70
N ALA A 480 11.56 4.73 -17.40
CA ALA A 480 12.59 4.40 -18.35
C ALA A 480 13.95 4.89 -17.83
N MET A 481 15.02 4.22 -18.26
CA MET A 481 16.37 4.55 -17.84
C MET A 481 17.27 4.83 -19.02
N ALA A 482 18.13 5.84 -18.85
CA ALA A 482 19.20 6.17 -19.76
C ALA A 482 20.55 5.70 -19.20
N ASN A 483 21.29 4.90 -19.94
CA ASN A 483 22.61 4.38 -19.51
C ASN A 483 23.67 5.46 -19.59
N SER A 484 24.04 6.04 -18.46
CA SER A 484 25.01 7.15 -18.38
C SER A 484 26.46 6.73 -18.58
N SER A 485 26.75 5.45 -18.76
CA SER A 485 28.13 4.97 -18.97
C SER A 485 28.55 4.91 -20.44
N ARG A 486 27.65 5.20 -21.37
CA ARG A 486 27.90 5.10 -22.81
C ARG A 486 27.12 6.12 -23.63
N PRO A 487 27.63 6.51 -24.83
CA PRO A 487 26.89 7.36 -25.77
C PRO A 487 25.56 6.71 -26.19
N PRO A 488 24.51 7.50 -26.43
CA PRO A 488 24.50 8.98 -26.35
C PRO A 488 24.23 9.50 -24.93
N PHE A 489 23.85 8.66 -23.99
CA PHE A 489 23.33 9.06 -22.69
C PHE A 489 24.39 9.27 -21.59
N ASP A 490 25.68 9.15 -21.91
CA ASP A 490 26.78 9.69 -21.08
C ASP A 490 26.77 11.22 -21.06
N ASP A 491 26.14 11.87 -22.04
CA ASP A 491 25.95 13.32 -22.10
C ASP A 491 24.59 13.74 -21.51
N ILE A 492 24.63 14.65 -20.54
CA ILE A 492 23.41 15.15 -19.88
C ILE A 492 22.45 15.85 -20.84
N ARG A 493 22.94 16.43 -21.95
CA ARG A 493 22.08 17.09 -22.95
C ARG A 493 21.18 16.07 -23.64
N ALA A 494 21.69 14.88 -23.93
CA ALA A 494 20.88 13.81 -24.51
C ALA A 494 19.83 13.30 -23.52
N ARG A 495 20.19 13.13 -22.22
CA ARG A 495 19.25 12.73 -21.19
C ARG A 495 18.15 13.78 -20.96
N LYS A 496 18.52 15.08 -20.87
CA LYS A 496 17.56 16.18 -20.77
C LYS A 496 16.62 16.25 -21.97
N ALA A 497 17.16 16.13 -23.19
CA ALA A 497 16.36 16.14 -24.39
C ALA A 497 15.35 14.99 -24.43
N LEU A 498 15.76 13.80 -23.94
CA LEU A 498 14.89 12.64 -23.83
C LEU A 498 13.70 12.93 -22.88
N THR A 499 13.98 13.49 -21.70
CA THR A 499 12.98 13.82 -20.68
C THR A 499 12.04 14.91 -21.15
N TYR A 500 12.56 16.02 -21.70
CA TYR A 500 11.75 17.14 -22.19
C TYR A 500 10.81 16.77 -23.34
N ALA A 501 11.23 15.89 -24.21
CA ALA A 501 10.42 15.42 -25.33
C ALA A 501 9.56 14.18 -25.01
N PHE A 502 9.53 13.72 -23.75
CA PHE A 502 8.72 12.58 -23.33
C PHE A 502 7.24 12.91 -23.46
N PRO A 503 6.44 12.13 -24.21
CA PRO A 503 5.01 12.35 -24.39
C PRO A 503 4.23 11.74 -23.22
N ARG A 504 4.39 12.33 -21.99
CA ARG A 504 3.84 11.76 -20.76
C ARG A 504 2.32 11.80 -20.73
N ASP A 505 1.72 12.89 -21.19
CA ASP A 505 0.27 13.02 -21.18
C ASP A 505 -0.37 11.96 -22.07
N ASP A 506 0.18 11.71 -23.26
CA ASP A 506 -0.27 10.62 -24.13
C ASP A 506 -0.02 9.24 -23.49
N TYR A 507 1.11 9.06 -22.81
CA TYR A 507 1.41 7.81 -22.11
C TYR A 507 0.39 7.52 -21.01
N VAL A 508 0.07 8.49 -20.16
CA VAL A 508 -0.92 8.35 -19.08
C VAL A 508 -2.32 8.15 -19.64
N GLU A 509 -2.69 8.84 -20.73
CA GLU A 509 -4.00 8.69 -21.36
C GLU A 509 -4.17 7.30 -22.02
N PHE A 510 -3.21 6.85 -22.82
CA PHE A 510 -3.38 5.63 -23.64
C PHE A 510 -2.94 4.36 -22.93
N ILE A 511 -1.85 4.40 -22.17
CA ILE A 511 -1.34 3.24 -21.43
C ILE A 511 -1.99 3.17 -20.05
N GLY A 512 -2.12 4.32 -19.38
CA GLY A 512 -2.72 4.42 -18.06
C GLY A 512 -4.24 4.22 -18.04
N ALA A 513 -4.94 4.60 -19.14
CA ALA A 513 -6.39 4.38 -19.36
C ALA A 513 -7.30 4.75 -18.17
N GLY A 514 -6.91 5.77 -17.39
CA GLY A 514 -7.64 6.21 -16.18
C GLY A 514 -7.38 5.35 -14.94
N VAL A 515 -6.42 4.43 -14.98
CA VAL A 515 -6.01 3.59 -13.83
C VAL A 515 -4.70 4.09 -13.23
N LEU A 516 -3.71 4.41 -14.08
CA LEU A 516 -2.38 4.78 -13.62
C LEU A 516 -2.28 6.29 -13.36
N ARG A 517 -1.59 6.65 -12.29
CA ARG A 517 -1.26 8.03 -11.91
C ARG A 517 0.14 8.39 -12.45
N ALA A 518 0.29 9.61 -12.99
CA ALA A 518 1.59 10.11 -13.44
C ALA A 518 2.59 10.19 -12.27
N ALA A 519 3.86 9.88 -12.54
CA ALA A 519 4.94 9.96 -11.56
C ALA A 519 6.01 10.96 -12.00
N ASP A 520 6.56 11.72 -11.05
CA ASP A 520 7.73 12.58 -11.19
C ASP A 520 8.91 12.10 -10.31
N GLN A 521 8.65 11.19 -9.38
CA GLN A 521 9.59 10.64 -8.41
C GLN A 521 9.12 9.28 -7.91
N ALA A 522 9.95 8.62 -7.09
CA ALA A 522 9.66 7.29 -6.57
C ALA A 522 8.62 7.25 -5.44
N SER A 523 8.24 8.39 -4.87
CA SER A 523 7.25 8.46 -3.80
C SER A 523 5.93 9.03 -4.31
N THR A 524 4.80 8.50 -3.85
CA THR A 524 3.47 9.04 -4.14
C THR A 524 3.17 10.26 -3.27
N PRO A 525 2.20 11.13 -3.65
CA PRO A 525 1.83 12.30 -2.85
C PRO A 525 1.38 12.00 -1.41
N GLU A 526 0.94 10.80 -1.13
CA GLU A 526 0.50 10.32 0.19
C GLU A 526 1.67 9.91 1.08
N SER A 527 2.83 9.61 0.49
CA SER A 527 4.03 9.22 1.22
C SER A 527 4.65 10.40 1.96
N PRO A 528 5.13 10.24 3.20
CA PRO A 528 5.86 11.28 3.92
C PRO A 528 7.16 11.72 3.22
N PHE A 529 7.70 10.87 2.34
CA PHE A 529 8.91 11.12 1.58
C PHE A 529 8.68 11.89 0.27
N TYR A 530 7.42 12.16 -0.08
CA TYR A 530 7.09 12.93 -1.27
C TYR A 530 7.61 14.37 -1.19
N ASN A 531 8.27 14.81 -2.24
CA ASN A 531 8.76 16.18 -2.36
C ASN A 531 7.96 16.91 -3.46
N PRO A 532 7.04 17.83 -3.13
CA PRO A 532 6.21 18.51 -4.11
C PRO A 532 6.99 19.46 -5.03
N ASP A 533 8.24 19.78 -4.69
CA ASP A 533 9.11 20.61 -5.54
C ASP A 533 9.84 19.79 -6.62
N VAL A 534 9.76 18.46 -6.58
CA VAL A 534 10.32 17.57 -7.60
C VAL A 534 9.31 17.39 -8.72
N VAL A 535 9.61 18.00 -9.86
CA VAL A 535 8.81 17.92 -11.09
C VAL A 535 9.74 17.59 -12.25
N GLN A 536 9.38 16.59 -13.05
CA GLN A 536 10.05 16.30 -14.31
C GLN A 536 9.41 17.11 -15.45
N GLU A 537 10.21 17.95 -16.10
CA GLU A 537 9.78 18.64 -17.32
C GLU A 537 9.60 17.63 -18.46
N HIS A 538 8.41 17.53 -18.98
CA HIS A 538 8.04 16.65 -20.09
C HIS A 538 7.01 17.35 -20.99
N ASP A 539 6.65 16.77 -22.14
CA ASP A 539 5.77 17.39 -23.14
C ASP A 539 6.24 18.78 -23.60
N THR A 540 7.57 19.02 -23.52
CA THR A 540 8.23 20.28 -23.85
C THR A 540 9.30 20.11 -24.94
N PRO A 541 8.95 19.56 -26.13
CA PRO A 541 9.92 19.24 -27.19
C PRO A 541 10.73 20.45 -27.66
N ASP A 542 10.20 21.66 -27.52
CA ASP A 542 10.93 22.90 -27.85
C ASP A 542 12.19 23.10 -26.99
N LEU A 543 12.21 22.59 -25.74
CA LEU A 543 13.39 22.61 -24.86
C LEU A 543 14.42 21.54 -25.28
N ALA A 544 13.98 20.43 -25.85
CA ALA A 544 14.85 19.35 -26.35
C ALA A 544 15.61 19.75 -27.62
N THR A 545 14.97 20.51 -28.53
CA THR A 545 15.50 20.86 -29.85
C THR A 545 16.91 21.48 -29.80
N PRO A 546 17.19 22.53 -28.98
CA PRO A 546 18.53 23.11 -28.94
C PRO A 546 19.58 22.15 -28.37
N LEU A 547 19.22 21.31 -27.40
CA LEU A 547 20.14 20.35 -26.78
C LEU A 547 20.56 19.26 -27.77
N VAL A 548 19.60 18.75 -28.58
CA VAL A 548 19.88 17.80 -29.67
C VAL A 548 20.77 18.42 -30.73
N ALA A 549 20.49 19.67 -31.12
CA ALA A 549 21.31 20.37 -32.11
C ALA A 549 22.78 20.58 -31.64
N GLU A 550 22.97 20.97 -30.38
CA GLU A 550 24.30 21.11 -29.77
C GLU A 550 25.01 19.75 -29.68
N TYR A 551 24.33 18.71 -29.20
CA TYR A 551 24.91 17.37 -29.11
C TYR A 551 25.34 16.86 -30.47
N CYS A 552 24.47 16.93 -31.48
CA CYS A 552 24.77 16.46 -32.85
C CYS A 552 25.85 17.28 -33.55
N ALA A 553 26.07 18.56 -33.16
CA ALA A 553 27.16 19.34 -33.69
C ALA A 553 28.52 18.90 -33.11
N GLU A 554 28.56 18.43 -31.87
CA GLU A 554 29.77 17.99 -31.19
C GLU A 554 30.08 16.49 -31.40
N VAL A 555 29.05 15.65 -31.55
CA VAL A 555 29.14 14.18 -31.67
C VAL A 555 28.36 13.71 -32.91
N PRO A 556 28.77 14.15 -34.14
CA PRO A 556 28.00 13.90 -35.36
C PRO A 556 27.89 12.42 -35.71
N GLU A 557 28.79 11.55 -35.23
CA GLU A 557 28.76 10.10 -35.45
C GLU A 557 27.57 9.42 -34.71
N MET A 558 27.04 10.04 -33.70
CA MET A 558 25.87 9.56 -32.95
C MET A 558 24.56 10.13 -33.50
N CYS A 559 24.60 10.85 -34.60
CA CYS A 559 23.41 11.51 -35.15
C CYS A 559 23.15 11.14 -36.62
N THR A 560 21.88 11.07 -36.96
CA THR A 560 21.39 10.91 -38.38
C THR A 560 20.27 11.93 -38.60
N ASP A 561 20.40 12.73 -39.66
CA ASP A 561 19.43 13.77 -40.04
C ASP A 561 19.13 14.77 -38.91
N GLY A 562 20.15 15.07 -38.07
CA GLY A 562 20.03 16.00 -36.95
C GLY A 562 19.34 15.44 -35.70
N ARG A 563 19.15 14.14 -35.64
CA ARG A 563 18.51 13.41 -34.51
C ARG A 563 19.51 12.44 -33.90
N ILE A 564 19.44 12.25 -32.58
CA ILE A 564 20.30 11.35 -31.82
C ILE A 564 19.90 9.90 -32.13
N ASN A 565 20.88 9.03 -32.43
CA ASN A 565 20.63 7.60 -32.59
C ASN A 565 20.82 6.88 -31.28
N ALA A 566 19.85 6.03 -30.87
CA ALA A 566 19.90 5.22 -29.68
C ALA A 566 19.17 3.88 -29.91
N GLU A 567 19.48 2.89 -29.08
CA GLU A 567 18.79 1.61 -29.04
C GLU A 567 17.80 1.61 -27.86
N TYR A 568 16.55 1.19 -28.14
CA TYR A 568 15.52 1.05 -27.12
C TYR A 568 15.27 -0.45 -26.87
N GLN A 569 15.69 -0.90 -25.69
CA GLN A 569 15.59 -2.28 -25.26
C GLN A 569 14.38 -2.51 -24.36
N TYR A 570 13.62 -3.57 -24.63
CA TYR A 570 12.56 -4.07 -23.76
C TYR A 570 12.34 -5.57 -23.89
N SER A 571 11.63 -6.17 -22.91
CA SER A 571 11.33 -7.60 -22.92
C SER A 571 10.10 -7.94 -23.75
N GLY A 572 10.12 -9.10 -24.42
CA GLY A 572 8.98 -9.57 -25.19
C GLY A 572 9.14 -11.01 -25.70
N PRO A 573 8.14 -11.50 -26.44
CA PRO A 573 7.05 -10.74 -27.09
C PRO A 573 5.98 -10.24 -26.10
N SER A 574 5.54 -9.00 -26.24
CA SER A 574 4.51 -8.38 -25.41
C SER A 574 3.77 -7.30 -26.21
N VAL A 575 2.45 -7.42 -26.33
CA VAL A 575 1.62 -6.45 -27.07
C VAL A 575 1.69 -5.07 -26.42
N ILE A 576 1.62 -5.00 -25.10
CA ILE A 576 1.65 -3.72 -24.37
C ILE A 576 3.02 -3.03 -24.50
N GLN A 577 4.12 -3.79 -24.44
CA GLN A 577 5.46 -3.23 -24.62
C GLN A 577 5.69 -2.74 -26.05
N ASP A 578 5.14 -3.42 -27.05
CA ASP A 578 5.15 -2.94 -28.45
C ASP A 578 4.35 -1.64 -28.60
N GLN A 579 3.19 -1.50 -27.94
CA GLN A 579 2.40 -0.27 -27.92
C GLN A 579 3.13 0.88 -27.23
N ILE A 580 3.79 0.61 -26.10
CA ILE A 580 4.62 1.59 -25.39
C ILE A 580 5.78 2.05 -26.29
N PHE A 581 6.49 1.10 -26.93
CA PHE A 581 7.57 1.42 -27.85
C PHE A 581 7.09 2.34 -28.99
N ASP A 582 5.99 1.99 -29.65
CA ASP A 582 5.45 2.76 -30.77
C ASP A 582 5.03 4.18 -30.32
N LEU A 583 4.31 4.30 -29.18
CA LEU A 583 3.89 5.58 -28.61
C LEU A 583 5.08 6.49 -28.30
N LEU A 584 6.04 5.97 -27.54
CA LEU A 584 7.19 6.76 -27.08
C LEU A 584 8.10 7.16 -28.25
N THR A 585 8.37 6.25 -29.17
CA THR A 585 9.25 6.55 -30.32
C THR A 585 8.59 7.49 -31.33
N GLU A 586 7.26 7.50 -31.45
CA GLU A 586 6.54 8.51 -32.23
C GLU A 586 6.70 9.90 -31.58
N GLY A 587 6.50 10.03 -30.28
CA GLY A 587 6.66 11.29 -29.53
C GLY A 587 8.07 11.85 -29.60
N TRP A 588 9.09 10.99 -29.58
CA TRP A 588 10.49 11.39 -29.70
C TRP A 588 11.00 11.54 -31.15
N SER A 589 10.18 11.27 -32.15
CA SER A 589 10.62 11.14 -33.56
C SER A 589 11.30 12.39 -34.16
N ASP A 590 11.08 13.58 -33.62
CA ASP A 590 11.73 14.82 -34.06
C ASP A 590 13.16 14.97 -33.50
N HIS A 591 13.52 14.25 -32.42
CA HIS A 591 14.75 14.40 -31.65
C HIS A 591 15.63 13.15 -31.66
N PHE A 592 15.03 11.97 -31.71
CA PHE A 592 15.70 10.68 -31.62
C PHE A 592 15.34 9.75 -32.79
N ASN A 593 16.31 8.91 -33.16
CA ASN A 593 16.13 7.74 -34.04
C ASN A 593 16.34 6.50 -33.18
N PHE A 594 15.27 5.94 -32.63
CA PHE A 594 15.36 4.71 -31.87
C PHE A 594 15.33 3.48 -32.78
N THR A 595 16.23 2.53 -32.48
CA THR A 595 16.18 1.17 -33.03
C THR A 595 15.65 0.23 -31.95
N LYS A 596 14.76 -0.67 -32.36
CA LYS A 596 14.13 -1.65 -31.45
C LYS A 596 15.09 -2.78 -31.12
N ASP A 597 15.31 -3.05 -29.84
CA ASP A 597 16.00 -4.23 -29.30
C ASP A 597 15.02 -5.03 -28.42
N LEU A 598 14.40 -6.06 -29.02
CA LEU A 598 13.44 -6.93 -28.35
C LEU A 598 14.13 -8.21 -27.88
N LEU A 599 14.16 -8.44 -26.57
CA LEU A 599 14.84 -9.58 -25.95
C LEU A 599 13.87 -10.47 -25.16
N PRO A 600 14.15 -11.77 -25.04
CA PRO A 600 13.55 -12.59 -24.00
C PRO A 600 13.80 -11.99 -22.60
N GLN A 601 12.92 -12.22 -21.65
CA GLN A 601 12.99 -11.63 -20.31
C GLN A 601 14.34 -11.88 -19.61
N ASP A 602 14.88 -13.09 -19.67
CA ASP A 602 16.16 -13.43 -19.03
C ASP A 602 17.35 -12.70 -19.65
N ASP A 603 17.36 -12.55 -21.00
CA ASP A 603 18.38 -11.80 -21.70
C ASP A 603 18.26 -10.29 -21.40
N HIS A 604 17.04 -9.76 -21.31
CA HIS A 604 16.77 -8.38 -20.95
C HIS A 604 17.33 -8.05 -19.55
N ILE A 605 17.06 -8.89 -18.56
CA ILE A 605 17.63 -8.74 -17.21
C ILE A 605 19.16 -8.82 -17.24
N THR A 606 19.71 -9.77 -17.99
CA THR A 606 21.16 -9.94 -18.12
C THR A 606 21.81 -8.71 -18.75
N HIS A 607 21.22 -8.15 -19.82
CA HIS A 607 21.69 -6.91 -20.43
C HIS A 607 21.60 -5.72 -19.48
N ALA A 608 20.53 -5.62 -18.68
CA ALA A 608 20.39 -4.57 -17.67
C ALA A 608 21.56 -4.60 -16.66
N ILE A 609 21.85 -5.77 -16.09
CA ILE A 609 22.93 -5.99 -15.12
C ILE A 609 24.31 -5.71 -15.73
N LEU A 610 24.54 -6.12 -17.00
CA LEU A 610 25.82 -5.95 -17.68
C LEU A 610 25.99 -4.54 -18.31
N GLY A 611 24.92 -3.72 -18.38
CA GLY A 611 24.93 -2.39 -19.03
C GLY A 611 25.03 -2.46 -20.56
N MET A 612 24.49 -3.51 -21.16
CA MET A 612 24.51 -3.75 -22.60
C MET A 612 23.29 -3.15 -23.31
N TRP A 613 22.99 -1.88 -23.03
CA TRP A 613 21.83 -1.15 -23.51
C TRP A 613 22.08 0.36 -23.50
N ASP A 614 21.36 1.13 -24.31
CA ASP A 614 21.38 2.59 -24.31
C ASP A 614 20.23 3.17 -23.50
N PHE A 615 19.01 2.70 -23.80
CA PHE A 615 17.76 3.09 -23.18
C PHE A 615 16.86 1.86 -22.97
N LEU A 616 16.22 1.75 -21.82
CA LEU A 616 15.28 0.67 -21.52
C LEU A 616 14.15 1.15 -20.62
N THR A 617 12.99 0.51 -20.77
CA THR A 617 11.86 0.66 -19.83
C THR A 617 11.93 -0.42 -18.78
N TRP A 618 11.52 -0.04 -17.59
CA TRP A 618 11.54 -0.94 -16.44
C TRP A 618 10.41 -0.63 -15.46
N ARG A 619 10.19 -1.56 -14.56
CA ARG A 619 9.31 -1.43 -13.42
C ARG A 619 10.07 -1.93 -12.20
N GLN A 620 10.13 -1.10 -11.15
CA GLN A 620 10.88 -1.41 -9.95
C GLN A 620 9.90 -1.66 -8.80
N PHE A 621 10.20 -2.68 -8.02
CA PHE A 621 9.53 -2.85 -6.74
C PHE A 621 9.94 -1.69 -5.83
N GLY A 622 8.96 -0.84 -5.51
CA GLY A 622 9.10 0.22 -4.56
C GLY A 622 9.20 -0.32 -3.15
N SER A 623 9.70 0.50 -2.29
CA SER A 623 9.67 0.29 -0.85
C SER A 623 8.99 1.50 -0.25
N ILE A 624 8.10 1.31 0.74
CA ILE A 624 7.49 2.44 1.46
C ILE A 624 8.61 3.34 1.98
N ASN A 625 9.66 2.74 2.56
CA ASN A 625 10.87 3.45 3.01
C ASN A 625 11.90 3.51 1.86
N PRO A 626 12.33 4.72 1.44
CA PRO A 626 13.30 4.89 0.36
C PRO A 626 14.67 4.23 0.60
N ASP A 627 14.98 3.80 1.81
CA ASP A 627 16.19 3.04 2.12
C ASP A 627 16.37 1.82 1.22
N GLY A 628 15.28 1.17 0.81
CA GLY A 628 15.30 0.07 -0.15
C GLY A 628 15.85 0.44 -1.53
N HIS A 629 15.89 1.72 -1.89
CA HIS A 629 16.40 2.19 -3.19
C HIS A 629 17.91 2.44 -3.23
N ILE A 630 18.60 2.39 -2.10
CA ILE A 630 20.05 2.72 -2.02
C ILE A 630 20.86 1.86 -2.99
N LEU A 631 20.63 0.56 -3.00
CA LEU A 631 21.41 -0.36 -3.84
C LEU A 631 21.24 -0.13 -5.36
N TRP A 632 20.14 0.51 -5.76
CA TRP A 632 19.88 0.87 -7.16
C TRP A 632 20.50 2.19 -7.57
N THR A 633 20.92 3.02 -6.60
CA THR A 633 21.35 4.40 -6.85
C THR A 633 22.74 4.73 -6.31
N GLU A 634 23.31 3.93 -5.38
CA GLU A 634 24.64 4.17 -4.82
C GLU A 634 25.77 3.94 -5.83
N CYS A 635 26.85 4.71 -5.68
CA CYS A 635 28.07 4.61 -6.52
C CYS A 635 28.72 3.23 -6.44
N GLN A 636 28.73 2.59 -5.28
CA GLN A 636 29.37 1.31 -5.08
C GLN A 636 28.70 0.18 -5.87
N SER A 637 27.41 0.32 -6.19
CA SER A 637 26.67 -0.62 -7.04
C SER A 637 27.01 -0.51 -8.53
N VAL A 638 27.81 0.49 -8.94
CA VAL A 638 28.30 0.62 -10.32
C VAL A 638 29.51 -0.29 -10.51
N GLY A 639 29.40 -1.27 -11.41
CA GLY A 639 30.46 -2.24 -11.65
C GLY A 639 30.23 -3.06 -12.92
N ALA A 640 30.97 -4.14 -13.07
CA ALA A 640 30.79 -5.06 -14.19
C ALA A 640 29.42 -5.77 -14.13
N LEU A 641 29.00 -6.16 -12.92
CA LEU A 641 27.65 -6.53 -12.60
C LEU A 641 27.10 -5.40 -11.72
N SER A 642 26.15 -4.64 -12.25
CA SER A 642 25.65 -3.42 -11.60
C SER A 642 24.17 -3.54 -11.27
N LEU A 643 23.81 -3.20 -10.02
CA LEU A 643 22.41 -2.93 -9.63
C LEU A 643 22.05 -1.46 -9.84
N ASN A 644 23.01 -0.53 -9.80
CA ASN A 644 22.81 0.82 -10.32
C ASN A 644 22.81 0.73 -11.87
N TRP A 645 21.68 0.40 -12.44
CA TRP A 645 21.55 0.11 -13.87
C TRP A 645 21.85 1.31 -14.78
N PRO A 646 21.40 2.55 -14.44
CA PRO A 646 21.83 3.74 -15.18
C PRO A 646 23.34 3.98 -15.13
N ARG A 647 24.05 3.29 -14.23
CA ARG A 647 25.52 3.39 -14.01
C ARG A 647 25.96 4.82 -13.70
N TYR A 648 25.09 5.55 -13.01
CA TYR A 648 25.33 6.92 -12.62
C TYR A 648 25.80 7.00 -11.18
N CYS A 649 27.02 7.52 -10.98
CA CYS A 649 27.60 7.72 -9.66
C CYS A 649 27.56 9.21 -9.28
N ASP A 650 27.03 9.48 -8.08
CA ASP A 650 26.97 10.79 -7.47
C ASP A 650 27.31 10.65 -5.98
N GLU A 651 28.52 11.08 -5.60
CA GLU A 651 29.03 10.95 -4.23
C GLU A 651 28.27 11.85 -3.23
N GLU A 652 27.69 12.99 -3.69
CA GLU A 652 26.88 13.87 -2.85
C GLU A 652 25.56 13.20 -2.52
N ARG A 653 24.93 12.56 -3.50
CA ARG A 653 23.72 11.73 -3.29
C ARG A 653 23.99 10.55 -2.37
N ASP A 654 25.13 9.85 -2.53
CA ASP A 654 25.51 8.77 -1.63
C ASP A 654 25.62 9.26 -0.17
N ALA A 655 26.17 10.46 0.04
CA ALA A 655 26.27 11.05 1.37
C ALA A 655 24.86 11.30 1.99
N LEU A 656 23.91 11.84 1.22
CA LEU A 656 22.53 12.04 1.67
C LEU A 656 21.87 10.72 2.09
N MET A 657 21.97 9.69 1.24
CA MET A 657 21.39 8.37 1.51
C MET A 657 21.97 7.73 2.77
N PHE A 658 23.28 7.81 2.96
CA PHE A 658 23.91 7.20 4.12
C PHE A 658 23.68 7.99 5.40
N GLU A 659 23.52 9.31 5.33
CA GLU A 659 23.10 10.14 6.46
C GLU A 659 21.66 9.84 6.84
N ALA A 660 20.74 9.72 5.87
CA ALA A 660 19.36 9.33 6.10
C ALA A 660 19.28 7.94 6.76
N ARG A 661 19.97 6.94 6.22
CA ARG A 661 20.04 5.57 6.77
C ARG A 661 20.53 5.52 8.22
N ALA A 662 21.39 6.43 8.61
CA ALA A 662 21.99 6.49 9.95
C ALA A 662 21.18 7.36 10.94
N SER A 663 20.19 8.11 10.47
CA SER A 663 19.43 9.06 11.29
C SER A 663 18.26 8.40 11.99
N ASP A 664 18.25 8.44 13.33
CA ASP A 664 17.11 8.06 14.17
C ASP A 664 16.12 9.22 14.44
N ASP A 665 16.47 10.42 13.99
CA ASP A 665 15.56 11.57 13.90
C ASP A 665 14.71 11.44 12.63
N ARG A 666 13.46 10.99 12.80
CA ARG A 666 12.54 10.72 11.68
C ARG A 666 12.23 11.95 10.84
N GLU A 667 12.15 13.14 11.42
CA GLU A 667 11.91 14.37 10.66
C GLU A 667 13.14 14.69 9.77
N ALA A 668 14.33 14.60 10.32
CA ALA A 668 15.57 14.79 9.58
C ALA A 668 15.75 13.70 8.49
N ASN A 669 15.42 12.44 8.80
CA ASN A 669 15.48 11.33 7.85
C ASN A 669 14.58 11.59 6.63
N VAL A 670 13.32 11.99 6.85
CA VAL A 670 12.38 12.31 5.78
C VAL A 670 12.90 13.45 4.90
N GLU A 671 13.43 14.52 5.47
CA GLU A 671 13.96 15.64 4.68
C GLU A 671 15.18 15.24 3.84
N LEU A 672 16.07 14.40 4.35
CA LEU A 672 17.20 13.87 3.58
C LEU A 672 16.75 13.02 2.39
N TRP A 673 15.70 12.21 2.55
CA TRP A 673 15.12 11.45 1.45
C TRP A 673 14.43 12.35 0.41
N LYS A 674 13.82 13.44 0.82
CA LYS A 674 13.29 14.45 -0.12
C LYS A 674 14.39 15.14 -0.93
N GLU A 675 15.55 15.42 -0.31
CA GLU A 675 16.74 15.92 -1.02
C GLU A 675 17.31 14.87 -1.99
N TRP A 676 17.32 13.59 -1.60
CA TRP A 676 17.69 12.49 -2.49
C TRP A 676 16.77 12.45 -3.74
N ALA A 677 15.45 12.62 -3.60
CA ALA A 677 14.54 12.65 -4.74
C ALA A 677 14.89 13.79 -5.72
N VAL A 678 15.28 14.96 -5.23
CA VAL A 678 15.79 16.06 -6.07
C VAL A 678 17.02 15.62 -6.86
N SER A 679 18.02 14.98 -6.21
CA SER A 679 19.25 14.55 -6.87
C SER A 679 19.02 13.47 -7.93
N ILE A 680 18.06 12.58 -7.73
CA ILE A 680 17.64 11.59 -8.72
C ILE A 680 17.07 12.29 -9.95
N ASN A 681 16.17 13.23 -9.75
CA ASN A 681 15.53 13.96 -10.84
C ASN A 681 16.53 14.80 -11.65
N GLU A 682 17.43 15.51 -10.99
CA GLU A 682 18.49 16.33 -11.61
C GLU A 682 19.53 15.51 -12.42
N SER A 683 19.64 14.21 -12.17
CA SER A 683 20.52 13.32 -12.93
C SER A 683 20.00 13.04 -14.35
N TYR A 684 18.69 13.15 -14.56
CA TYR A 684 17.98 12.77 -15.81
C TYR A 684 18.33 11.33 -16.28
N THR A 685 18.66 10.45 -15.33
CA THR A 685 18.91 9.04 -15.65
C THR A 685 17.68 8.17 -15.51
N TYR A 686 16.70 8.63 -14.74
CA TYR A 686 15.37 8.05 -14.60
C TYR A 686 14.33 8.98 -15.21
N LEU A 687 13.54 8.44 -16.11
CA LEU A 687 12.37 9.08 -16.68
C LEU A 687 11.16 8.42 -16.05
N PHE A 688 10.60 9.03 -15.02
CA PHE A 688 9.41 8.52 -14.36
C PHE A 688 8.20 8.63 -15.29
N GLN A 689 7.39 7.59 -15.34
CA GLN A 689 6.22 7.50 -16.21
C GLN A 689 4.94 7.55 -15.36
N THR A 690 4.73 6.51 -14.56
CA THR A 690 3.54 6.36 -13.71
C THR A 690 3.88 5.62 -12.43
N HIS A 691 3.09 5.85 -11.38
CA HIS A 691 2.98 4.92 -10.27
C HIS A 691 2.21 3.69 -10.75
N THR A 692 2.68 2.49 -10.39
CA THR A 692 2.07 1.24 -10.82
C THR A 692 0.91 0.90 -9.92
N MET A 693 -0.31 0.88 -10.46
CA MET A 693 -1.47 0.42 -9.72
C MET A 693 -1.43 -1.10 -9.54
N TRP A 694 -1.34 -1.56 -8.31
CA TRP A 694 -1.55 -2.95 -7.93
C TRP A 694 -2.96 -3.14 -7.41
N THR A 695 -3.66 -4.13 -7.94
CA THR A 695 -5.00 -4.50 -7.54
C THR A 695 -5.01 -5.96 -7.12
N ASN A 696 -5.37 -6.23 -5.88
CA ASN A 696 -5.75 -7.57 -5.43
C ASN A 696 -7.26 -7.67 -5.38
N ALA A 697 -7.80 -8.60 -6.15
CA ALA A 697 -9.22 -8.85 -6.27
C ALA A 697 -9.59 -10.13 -5.52
N TYR A 698 -10.64 -10.08 -4.74
CA TYR A 698 -11.17 -11.19 -3.95
C TYR A 698 -12.64 -11.39 -4.26
N ASP A 699 -13.06 -12.62 -4.52
CA ASP A 699 -14.47 -12.96 -4.50
C ASP A 699 -15.05 -12.63 -3.10
N THR A 700 -16.20 -11.99 -3.01
CA THR A 700 -16.81 -11.56 -1.74
C THR A 700 -17.10 -12.70 -0.77
N LYS A 701 -17.06 -13.97 -1.22
CA LYS A 701 -17.10 -15.14 -0.35
C LYS A 701 -15.79 -15.37 0.44
N VAL A 702 -14.67 -14.77 0.00
CA VAL A 702 -13.39 -14.81 0.73
C VAL A 702 -13.45 -13.79 1.85
N LYS A 703 -13.25 -14.23 3.08
CA LYS A 703 -13.38 -13.39 4.26
C LYS A 703 -12.04 -13.23 4.97
N ASN A 704 -11.96 -12.19 5.78
CA ASN A 704 -10.79 -11.86 6.62
C ASN A 704 -9.52 -11.62 5.82
N VAL A 705 -9.63 -10.91 4.69
CA VAL A 705 -8.51 -10.66 3.77
C VAL A 705 -7.37 -9.88 4.43
N CYS A 706 -7.68 -8.84 5.21
CA CYS A 706 -6.70 -8.02 5.94
C CYS A 706 -6.76 -8.19 7.47
N GLY A 707 -7.49 -9.16 7.97
CA GLY A 707 -7.70 -9.37 9.40
C GLY A 707 -6.67 -10.31 10.05
N TYR A 708 -5.50 -10.51 9.44
CA TYR A 708 -4.46 -11.34 10.03
C TYR A 708 -3.87 -10.71 11.29
N VAL A 709 -3.86 -11.49 12.37
CA VAL A 709 -3.30 -11.10 13.66
C VAL A 709 -2.19 -12.08 14.04
N LEU A 710 -1.04 -11.55 14.43
CA LEU A 710 0.05 -12.36 14.96
C LEU A 710 -0.28 -12.92 16.36
N PRO A 711 0.40 -13.97 16.85
CA PRO A 711 0.12 -14.57 18.15
C PRO A 711 0.25 -13.63 19.36
N ASP A 712 0.92 -12.49 19.21
CA ASP A 712 1.04 -11.45 20.24
C ASP A 712 -0.06 -10.36 20.16
N GLY A 713 -0.98 -10.48 19.22
CA GLY A 713 -2.07 -9.56 18.98
C GLY A 713 -1.75 -8.38 18.06
N SER A 714 -0.55 -8.29 17.50
CA SER A 714 -0.20 -7.26 16.53
C SER A 714 -0.77 -7.55 15.14
N THR A 715 -1.12 -6.47 14.41
CA THR A 715 -1.67 -6.54 13.05
C THR A 715 -0.60 -6.09 12.05
N PRO A 716 -0.09 -7.00 11.21
CA PRO A 716 0.82 -6.64 10.12
C PRO A 716 0.14 -5.81 9.04
N LEU A 717 0.95 -5.07 8.28
CA LEU A 717 0.48 -4.38 7.08
C LEU A 717 -0.25 -5.35 6.14
N CYS A 718 -1.47 -4.98 5.74
CA CYS A 718 -2.18 -5.67 4.68
C CYS A 718 -1.59 -5.29 3.33
N HIS A 719 -0.73 -6.11 2.81
CA HIS A 719 0.08 -5.79 1.66
C HIS A 719 -0.63 -6.10 0.35
N VAL A 720 -0.49 -5.23 -0.61
CA VAL A 720 -1.26 -5.30 -1.84
C VAL A 720 -0.44 -5.67 -3.07
N ASN A 721 0.87 -5.36 -3.12
CA ASN A 721 1.64 -5.62 -4.34
C ASN A 721 2.27 -7.03 -4.42
N SER A 722 3.12 -7.40 -3.50
CA SER A 722 3.96 -8.60 -3.66
C SER A 722 3.68 -9.71 -2.67
N ALA A 723 3.05 -9.43 -1.56
CA ALA A 723 2.77 -10.45 -0.56
C ALA A 723 1.52 -10.09 0.22
N ASN A 724 0.51 -10.92 0.13
CA ASN A 724 -0.49 -10.92 1.17
C ASN A 724 0.18 -11.43 2.45
N PRO A 725 0.05 -10.73 3.58
CA PRO A 725 0.71 -11.10 4.81
C PRO A 725 0.36 -12.51 5.29
N SER A 726 -0.86 -12.99 5.06
CA SER A 726 -1.17 -14.35 5.46
C SER A 726 -2.44 -14.91 4.83
N TRP A 727 -2.31 -16.09 4.26
CA TRP A 727 -3.44 -16.95 3.87
C TRP A 727 -4.06 -17.69 5.06
N ALA A 728 -3.40 -17.67 6.24
CA ALA A 728 -3.75 -18.53 7.38
C ALA A 728 -5.14 -18.24 7.94
N GLN A 729 -5.48 -16.97 8.11
CA GLN A 729 -6.72 -16.57 8.76
C GLN A 729 -7.82 -16.19 7.77
N MET A 730 -7.60 -16.39 6.46
CA MET A 730 -8.66 -16.30 5.45
C MET A 730 -9.53 -17.53 5.48
N TRP A 731 -10.81 -17.38 5.14
CA TRP A 731 -11.77 -18.46 5.02
C TRP A 731 -12.79 -18.17 3.91
N ILE A 732 -13.52 -19.21 3.50
CA ILE A 732 -14.50 -19.12 2.42
C ILE A 732 -15.89 -19.33 3.02
N GLU A 733 -16.77 -18.34 2.81
CA GLU A 733 -18.19 -18.44 3.14
C GLU A 733 -18.90 -19.21 2.01
N GLU A 734 -19.72 -20.27 2.35
CA GLU A 734 -20.43 -21.10 1.37
C GLU A 734 -21.68 -20.36 0.81
#